data_56cf56377f699cbe4a88f73c18702c02
#
_entry.id   56cf56377f699cbe4a88f73c18702c02
#
_cell.length_a   1.000
_cell.length_b   1.000
_cell.length_c   1.000
_cell.angle_alpha   90.00
_cell.angle_beta   90.00
_cell.angle_gamma   90.00
#
_symmetry.space_group_name_H-M   'P 1'
#
loop_
_entity.id
_entity.type
_entity.pdbx_description
1 polymer ?
#
loop_
_entity_poly.entity_id
_entity_poly.type
_entity_poly.pdbx_seq_one_letter_code
_entity_poly.pdbx_strand_id
1 'polypeptide(L)'
;MKKLKASDIRQMYIDFFVEKGHMVEPSAPLVPIDDDSLLWINSGVATLKKYFDGREIPKKPRIVNAQKSIRTNDIENVGFTARHHTFFEMLGNFSIGDYFKREAIEFAWEFLTSERWMAMEPEKLYVTIHPEDTEAYDLWTNVVGLTEDRIIRIEGNFWDIGEGPSGPNTEIFYDRGEAYGQDDPAEEMYPGGENERYLEVWNLVFSEFNHNKDHTYTPLPSKNIDTGMGLERMTSISQDVRTNYETDLFMPIIGQVEAISGKKYLVDKDNDVAFKVIADHIRTIAFAISDGALPANEGRGYVLRRLLRRAVRFSQTLEINEPFMYQLVDIVADIMEPYYPNVKEKADFIARVIKSEEERFHETLEEGLAILNDLIKQAKSSNETIAGEDAFKLYDTYGFPIELTEEITLNEGLSIDMDSFNDHMEAQRERARKARQSSQSMQVQSEVLKEINTASTFLGYEAFETHAKITDIVRDGERVTTADAGETIHFILDQTPFYAVSGGQVADKGTVSNAQFEIQVTEVIKAPNGQHLHTGVVQFGEVREAAEVTAMIDRQARTAIMKNHSATHLLHAALKKVLGDHVNQAGSLVDSDRLRFDFSHIAPMTAEEIKQVEQMVNEEIWNSIPVDIQEMNIEDAKAKGAMALFGEKYGDIVRVVDMQPFSIELCGGTHVRNTSEIGLFKITSESGTGAGVRRIEAVTGQNAFLYLEHYLDQFNAVKQQVKAKSDAQVIEKVEQLQYNEKTLKQTIEDKSKALNELKMGNIKDQVETINDMSVLITEVEVDNAKAMRTTMDDFKSKLQDSIIVLASDVGGKVSLIASVPKALTDRVKAGDLIKNMAPVVGGKGGGRPDMAQGGGTEPDKITEALQFIKNYIKSLS
;
A
#
# COMPACT_ATOMS: atom_id res chain seq x y z
N MET A 1 -36.48 18.99 24.33
CA MET A 1 -35.64 17.89 23.85
C MET A 1 -34.76 17.30 24.98
N LYS A 2 -34.47 15.99 24.98
CA LYS A 2 -33.58 15.33 25.97
C LYS A 2 -32.10 15.59 25.64
N LYS A 3 -31.26 15.78 26.65
CA LYS A 3 -29.80 15.79 26.50
C LYS A 3 -29.26 14.38 26.65
N LEU A 4 -28.79 13.78 25.57
CA LEU A 4 -28.41 12.37 25.48
C LEU A 4 -26.98 12.24 24.96
N LYS A 5 -26.29 11.17 25.36
CA LYS A 5 -25.05 10.75 24.74
C LYS A 5 -25.33 10.06 23.39
N ALA A 6 -24.35 10.04 22.51
CA ALA A 6 -24.45 9.32 21.24
C ALA A 6 -24.78 7.84 21.42
N SER A 7 -24.19 7.19 22.43
CA SER A 7 -24.49 5.80 22.80
C SER A 7 -25.97 5.58 23.18
N ASP A 8 -26.55 6.53 23.91
CA ASP A 8 -27.95 6.47 24.34
C ASP A 8 -28.90 6.63 23.15
N ILE A 9 -28.59 7.56 22.23
CA ILE A 9 -29.39 7.79 21.01
C ILE A 9 -29.37 6.53 20.13
N ARG A 10 -28.19 5.94 19.92
CA ARG A 10 -28.04 4.70 19.15
C ARG A 10 -28.88 3.57 19.75
N GLN A 11 -28.73 3.33 21.03
CA GLN A 11 -29.46 2.28 21.72
C GLN A 11 -30.97 2.53 21.70
N MET A 12 -31.39 3.79 21.96
CA MET A 12 -32.79 4.19 21.95
C MET A 12 -33.45 3.98 20.57
N TYR A 13 -32.73 4.26 19.49
CA TYR A 13 -33.18 4.01 18.12
C TYR A 13 -33.41 2.51 17.86
N ILE A 14 -32.43 1.70 18.24
CA ILE A 14 -32.53 0.25 18.09
C ILE A 14 -33.71 -0.30 18.90
N ASP A 15 -33.84 0.11 20.18
CA ASP A 15 -34.91 -0.35 21.06
C ASP A 15 -36.29 0.04 20.52
N PHE A 16 -36.41 1.25 19.99
CA PHE A 16 -37.68 1.72 19.39
C PHE A 16 -38.11 0.81 18.23
N PHE A 17 -37.19 0.51 17.30
CA PHE A 17 -37.54 -0.32 16.15
C PHE A 17 -37.69 -1.80 16.50
N VAL A 18 -36.99 -2.29 17.52
CA VAL A 18 -37.24 -3.62 18.07
C VAL A 18 -38.67 -3.72 18.61
N GLU A 19 -39.17 -2.68 19.31
CA GLU A 19 -40.59 -2.62 19.74
C GLU A 19 -41.58 -2.58 18.55
N LYS A 20 -41.15 -2.05 17.40
CA LYS A 20 -41.93 -2.08 16.15
C LYS A 20 -41.75 -3.39 15.35
N GLY A 21 -41.09 -4.41 15.95
CA GLY A 21 -40.94 -5.74 15.37
C GLY A 21 -39.73 -5.94 14.42
N HIS A 22 -38.84 -5.00 14.40
CA HIS A 22 -37.62 -5.12 13.59
C HIS A 22 -36.58 -6.06 14.21
N MET A 23 -35.86 -6.78 13.38
CA MET A 23 -34.70 -7.58 13.76
C MET A 23 -33.47 -6.70 13.74
N VAL A 24 -32.66 -6.79 14.78
CA VAL A 24 -31.37 -6.09 14.80
C VAL A 24 -30.39 -6.82 13.88
N GLU A 25 -29.84 -6.09 12.92
CA GLU A 25 -28.76 -6.55 12.06
C GLU A 25 -27.46 -5.88 12.53
N PRO A 26 -26.41 -6.64 12.86
CA PRO A 26 -25.13 -6.05 13.25
C PRO A 26 -24.55 -5.16 12.15
N SER A 27 -23.78 -4.14 12.53
CA SER A 27 -23.04 -3.32 11.57
C SER A 27 -22.08 -4.17 10.76
N ALA A 28 -22.20 -4.13 9.45
CA ALA A 28 -21.25 -4.78 8.56
C ALA A 28 -19.87 -4.09 8.62
N PRO A 29 -18.79 -4.80 8.24
CA PRO A 29 -17.49 -4.18 8.04
C PRO A 29 -17.53 -3.06 7.00
N LEU A 30 -16.68 -2.05 7.16
CA LEU A 30 -16.53 -0.94 6.21
C LEU A 30 -16.01 -1.38 4.84
N VAL A 31 -15.25 -2.47 4.83
CA VAL A 31 -14.80 -3.12 3.59
C VAL A 31 -15.95 -3.98 3.06
N PRO A 32 -16.52 -3.65 1.88
CA PRO A 32 -17.60 -4.43 1.29
C PRO A 32 -17.21 -5.89 1.10
N ILE A 33 -18.15 -6.79 1.39
CA ILE A 33 -18.04 -8.21 1.10
C ILE A 33 -18.92 -8.48 -0.12
N ASP A 34 -18.37 -9.10 -1.17
CA ASP A 34 -19.09 -9.49 -2.40
C ASP A 34 -19.74 -8.33 -3.18
N ASP A 35 -19.26 -7.09 -3.01
CA ASP A 35 -19.71 -5.91 -3.79
C ASP A 35 -18.51 -5.11 -4.30
N ASP A 36 -18.10 -5.37 -5.53
CA ASP A 36 -16.99 -4.66 -6.21
C ASP A 36 -17.40 -3.26 -6.68
N SER A 37 -18.68 -2.91 -6.63
CA SER A 37 -19.18 -1.58 -7.03
C SER A 37 -18.86 -0.50 -6.02
N LEU A 38 -18.60 -0.87 -4.77
CA LEU A 38 -18.34 0.04 -3.66
C LEU A 38 -16.88 -0.05 -3.17
N LEU A 39 -16.25 1.09 -3.04
CA LEU A 39 -14.94 1.17 -2.39
C LEU A 39 -15.10 0.96 -0.86
N TRP A 40 -16.12 1.56 -0.27
CA TRP A 40 -16.46 1.50 1.14
C TRP A 40 -17.96 1.34 1.32
N ILE A 41 -18.38 0.72 2.40
CA ILE A 41 -19.78 0.81 2.83
C ILE A 41 -20.07 2.27 3.20
N ASN A 42 -21.02 2.88 2.50
CA ASN A 42 -21.33 4.31 2.54
C ASN A 42 -22.75 4.63 3.01
N SER A 43 -23.56 3.60 3.27
CA SER A 43 -24.95 3.74 3.76
C SER A 43 -25.44 2.45 4.41
N GLY A 44 -26.56 2.53 5.15
CA GLY A 44 -27.19 1.39 5.79
C GLY A 44 -27.68 0.33 4.80
N VAL A 45 -28.26 0.77 3.69
CA VAL A 45 -28.82 -0.13 2.65
C VAL A 45 -27.74 -0.84 1.83
N ALA A 46 -26.52 -0.33 1.80
CA ALA A 46 -25.44 -0.87 0.97
C ALA A 46 -25.20 -2.38 1.24
N THR A 47 -25.38 -2.81 2.48
CA THR A 47 -25.22 -4.22 2.91
C THR A 47 -26.48 -5.06 2.70
N LEU A 48 -27.60 -4.44 2.38
CA LEU A 48 -28.92 -5.07 2.28
C LEU A 48 -29.47 -5.12 0.84
N LYS A 49 -28.69 -4.65 -0.16
CA LYS A 49 -29.09 -4.62 -1.59
C LYS A 49 -29.70 -5.92 -2.07
N LYS A 50 -29.13 -7.07 -1.67
CA LYS A 50 -29.60 -8.41 -2.04
C LYS A 50 -31.03 -8.71 -1.60
N TYR A 51 -31.51 -8.08 -0.57
CA TYR A 51 -32.91 -8.22 -0.11
C TYR A 51 -33.86 -7.30 -0.88
N PHE A 52 -33.39 -6.10 -1.25
CA PHE A 52 -34.17 -5.12 -1.98
C PHE A 52 -34.42 -5.53 -3.44
N ASP A 53 -33.44 -6.14 -4.08
CA ASP A 53 -33.53 -6.61 -5.48
C ASP A 53 -34.09 -8.05 -5.61
N GLY A 54 -34.39 -8.68 -4.47
CA GLY A 54 -35.03 -10.01 -4.42
C GLY A 54 -34.08 -11.18 -4.67
N ARG A 55 -32.75 -10.98 -4.72
CA ARG A 55 -31.77 -12.08 -4.83
C ARG A 55 -31.79 -12.99 -3.62
N GLU A 56 -32.08 -12.45 -2.43
CA GLU A 56 -32.21 -13.20 -1.17
C GLU A 56 -33.46 -12.78 -0.42
N ILE A 57 -34.04 -13.69 0.36
CA ILE A 57 -35.16 -13.41 1.26
C ILE A 57 -34.60 -13.21 2.69
N PRO A 58 -34.85 -12.06 3.33
CA PRO A 58 -34.36 -11.82 4.68
C PRO A 58 -35.07 -12.74 5.69
N LYS A 59 -34.44 -13.07 6.81
CA LYS A 59 -35.04 -13.84 7.89
C LYS A 59 -36.29 -13.19 8.48
N LYS A 60 -36.30 -11.85 8.49
CA LYS A 60 -37.46 -11.01 8.82
C LYS A 60 -37.50 -9.82 7.85
N PRO A 61 -38.69 -9.39 7.42
CA PRO A 61 -38.79 -8.30 6.47
C PRO A 61 -38.53 -6.91 7.11
N ARG A 62 -38.51 -6.81 8.44
CA ARG A 62 -38.19 -5.59 9.19
C ARG A 62 -36.80 -5.71 9.80
N ILE A 63 -35.91 -4.80 9.43
CA ILE A 63 -34.53 -4.77 9.88
C ILE A 63 -34.20 -3.41 10.48
N VAL A 64 -33.39 -3.36 11.53
CA VAL A 64 -32.82 -2.15 12.11
C VAL A 64 -31.33 -2.34 12.32
N ASN A 65 -30.54 -1.33 11.99
CA ASN A 65 -29.10 -1.33 12.28
C ASN A 65 -28.58 0.06 12.65
N ALA A 66 -27.36 0.07 13.19
CA ALA A 66 -26.50 1.25 13.28
C ALA A 66 -25.26 0.94 12.43
N GLN A 67 -25.28 1.35 11.18
CA GLN A 67 -24.24 1.01 10.21
C GLN A 67 -23.13 2.06 10.19
N LYS A 68 -21.91 1.64 10.47
CA LYS A 68 -20.71 2.44 10.23
C LYS A 68 -20.51 2.63 8.73
N SER A 69 -20.21 3.86 8.33
CA SER A 69 -20.14 4.27 6.93
C SER A 69 -18.96 5.19 6.68
N ILE A 70 -18.35 5.09 5.51
CA ILE A 70 -17.32 6.01 5.03
C ILE A 70 -17.77 6.68 3.73
N ARG A 71 -17.71 8.02 3.70
CA ARG A 71 -17.86 8.85 2.50
C ARG A 71 -16.60 9.67 2.27
N THR A 72 -16.04 9.57 1.09
CA THR A 72 -14.79 10.24 0.73
C THR A 72 -14.99 11.47 -0.15
N ASN A 73 -16.20 11.68 -0.63
CA ASN A 73 -16.55 12.84 -1.48
C ASN A 73 -16.43 14.16 -0.72
N ASP A 74 -16.58 14.12 0.61
CA ASP A 74 -16.64 15.30 1.47
C ASP A 74 -15.32 15.55 2.24
N ILE A 75 -14.24 14.91 1.87
CA ILE A 75 -12.95 15.03 2.59
C ILE A 75 -12.52 16.49 2.71
N GLU A 76 -12.67 17.27 1.65
CA GLU A 76 -12.29 18.69 1.61
C GLU A 76 -13.17 19.55 2.52
N ASN A 77 -14.42 19.18 2.73
CA ASN A 77 -15.38 19.88 3.59
C ASN A 77 -15.14 19.61 5.09
N VAL A 78 -14.43 18.52 5.41
CA VAL A 78 -14.12 18.14 6.79
C VAL A 78 -13.23 19.19 7.46
N GLY A 79 -13.68 19.69 8.60
CA GLY A 79 -13.03 20.75 9.37
C GLY A 79 -13.59 22.14 9.07
N PHE A 80 -14.09 22.37 7.86
CA PHE A 80 -14.61 23.68 7.40
C PHE A 80 -16.12 23.84 7.61
N THR A 81 -16.86 22.75 7.60
CA THR A 81 -18.31 22.74 7.87
C THR A 81 -18.62 22.15 9.24
N ALA A 82 -19.84 22.38 9.72
CA ALA A 82 -20.29 21.89 11.02
C ALA A 82 -20.68 20.39 11.03
N ARG A 83 -20.93 19.79 9.85
CA ARG A 83 -21.69 18.54 9.71
C ARG A 83 -21.05 17.46 8.85
N HIS A 84 -19.99 17.74 8.07
CA HIS A 84 -19.38 16.77 7.19
C HIS A 84 -18.31 15.94 7.91
N HIS A 85 -18.36 14.63 7.66
CA HIS A 85 -17.44 13.64 8.22
C HIS A 85 -17.04 12.63 7.16
N THR A 86 -15.83 12.08 7.29
CA THR A 86 -15.42 10.93 6.47
C THR A 86 -15.93 9.62 7.04
N PHE A 87 -16.05 9.50 8.36
CA PHE A 87 -16.69 8.38 9.05
C PHE A 87 -17.88 8.87 9.86
N PHE A 88 -19.01 8.18 9.74
CA PHE A 88 -20.22 8.46 10.50
C PHE A 88 -21.04 7.19 10.70
N GLU A 89 -21.96 7.24 11.67
CA GLU A 89 -22.91 6.16 11.90
C GLU A 89 -24.28 6.53 11.32
N MET A 90 -24.79 5.66 10.45
CA MET A 90 -26.13 5.78 9.90
C MET A 90 -27.06 4.81 10.64
N LEU A 91 -28.03 5.34 11.36
CA LEU A 91 -29.10 4.57 12.00
C LEU A 91 -30.19 4.32 10.97
N GLY A 92 -30.41 3.06 10.60
CA GLY A 92 -31.34 2.69 9.55
C GLY A 92 -32.44 1.73 10.02
N ASN A 93 -33.66 1.97 9.60
CA ASN A 93 -34.72 1.01 9.63
C ASN A 93 -35.21 0.68 8.22
N PHE A 94 -35.40 -0.59 7.98
CA PHE A 94 -35.67 -1.12 6.64
C PHE A 94 -36.92 -1.99 6.66
N SER A 95 -37.71 -1.91 5.60
CA SER A 95 -38.83 -2.79 5.33
C SER A 95 -38.69 -3.40 3.95
N ILE A 96 -38.60 -4.71 3.89
CA ILE A 96 -38.52 -5.47 2.64
C ILE A 96 -39.91 -6.07 2.34
N GLY A 97 -40.76 -5.29 1.63
CA GLY A 97 -42.08 -5.70 1.23
C GLY A 97 -43.08 -5.90 2.36
N ASP A 98 -42.86 -5.30 3.56
CA ASP A 98 -43.79 -5.39 4.69
C ASP A 98 -44.58 -4.07 4.83
N TYR A 99 -43.97 -3.03 5.38
CA TYR A 99 -44.63 -1.70 5.50
C TYR A 99 -44.02 -0.72 4.49
N PHE A 100 -44.75 0.41 4.29
CA PHE A 100 -44.31 1.41 3.33
C PHE A 100 -44.42 2.83 3.91
N LYS A 101 -44.69 3.86 3.10
CA LYS A 101 -44.60 5.28 3.45
C LYS A 101 -45.33 5.64 4.77
N ARG A 102 -46.54 5.12 4.97
CA ARG A 102 -47.38 5.48 6.13
C ARG A 102 -46.68 5.12 7.45
N GLU A 103 -46.33 3.88 7.63
CA GLU A 103 -45.68 3.42 8.86
C GLU A 103 -44.29 4.04 9.02
N ALA A 104 -43.51 4.20 7.91
CA ALA A 104 -42.22 4.85 7.97
C ALA A 104 -42.32 6.27 8.52
N ILE A 105 -43.28 7.07 8.03
CA ILE A 105 -43.50 8.45 8.46
C ILE A 105 -44.02 8.48 9.91
N GLU A 106 -44.98 7.61 10.26
CA GLU A 106 -45.53 7.52 11.62
C GLU A 106 -44.44 7.13 12.63
N PHE A 107 -43.62 6.14 12.32
CA PHE A 107 -42.50 5.72 13.18
C PHE A 107 -41.46 6.83 13.35
N ALA A 108 -41.05 7.50 12.27
CA ALA A 108 -40.11 8.60 12.34
C ALA A 108 -40.61 9.73 13.22
N TRP A 109 -41.87 10.13 13.01
CA TRP A 109 -42.48 11.17 13.81
C TRP A 109 -42.64 10.83 15.29
N GLU A 110 -43.08 9.59 15.57
CA GLU A 110 -43.19 9.07 16.95
C GLU A 110 -41.83 9.07 17.64
N PHE A 111 -40.79 8.57 16.95
CA PHE A 111 -39.44 8.51 17.53
C PHE A 111 -38.91 9.90 17.87
N LEU A 112 -39.08 10.85 16.96
CA LEU A 112 -38.54 12.21 17.15
C LEU A 112 -39.31 13.00 18.22
N THR A 113 -40.63 12.91 18.24
CA THR A 113 -41.48 13.84 19.03
C THR A 113 -41.95 13.29 20.36
N SER A 114 -42.04 11.96 20.51
CA SER A 114 -42.53 11.36 21.74
C SER A 114 -41.62 11.65 22.93
N GLU A 115 -42.24 12.01 24.09
CA GLU A 115 -41.51 12.22 25.36
C GLU A 115 -40.71 11.00 25.81
N ARG A 116 -41.17 9.80 25.45
CA ARG A 116 -40.45 8.56 25.76
C ARG A 116 -39.12 8.48 25.03
N TRP A 117 -39.10 8.92 23.79
CA TRP A 117 -37.94 8.82 22.90
C TRP A 117 -37.14 10.12 22.87
N MET A 118 -37.01 10.79 21.72
CA MET A 118 -36.12 11.96 21.55
C MET A 118 -36.74 13.23 22.16
N ALA A 119 -38.07 13.34 22.25
CA ALA A 119 -38.80 14.51 22.77
C ALA A 119 -38.40 15.84 22.09
N MET A 120 -38.23 15.82 20.78
CA MET A 120 -37.94 17.02 19.97
C MET A 120 -39.21 17.90 19.89
N GLU A 121 -39.02 19.19 19.82
CA GLU A 121 -40.12 20.16 19.65
C GLU A 121 -40.70 20.04 18.25
N PRO A 122 -41.99 19.61 18.11
CA PRO A 122 -42.62 19.43 16.81
C PRO A 122 -42.62 20.70 15.92
N GLU A 123 -42.61 21.87 16.55
CA GLU A 123 -42.64 23.19 15.88
C GLU A 123 -41.36 23.48 15.13
N LYS A 124 -40.24 22.82 15.51
CA LYS A 124 -38.92 22.99 14.88
C LYS A 124 -38.63 21.99 13.78
N LEU A 125 -39.56 21.07 13.54
CA LEU A 125 -39.41 20.05 12.52
C LEU A 125 -40.04 20.49 11.19
N TYR A 126 -39.23 20.37 10.13
CA TYR A 126 -39.59 20.61 8.73
C TYR A 126 -39.34 19.36 7.92
N VAL A 127 -40.00 19.21 6.79
CA VAL A 127 -39.82 18.09 5.89
C VAL A 127 -39.67 18.55 4.45
N THR A 128 -38.89 17.83 3.69
CA THR A 128 -38.83 17.97 2.23
C THR A 128 -39.44 16.73 1.58
N ILE A 129 -40.04 16.89 0.40
CA ILE A 129 -40.65 15.83 -0.39
C ILE A 129 -40.38 16.05 -1.88
N HIS A 130 -40.42 15.00 -2.66
CA HIS A 130 -40.44 15.11 -4.12
C HIS A 130 -41.76 15.77 -4.57
N PRO A 131 -41.75 16.71 -5.51
CA PRO A 131 -42.96 17.44 -5.95
C PRO A 131 -44.14 16.56 -6.40
N GLU A 132 -43.82 15.42 -7.01
CA GLU A 132 -44.82 14.46 -7.50
C GLU A 132 -45.27 13.44 -6.44
N ASP A 133 -44.62 13.37 -5.26
CA ASP A 133 -45.03 12.45 -4.19
C ASP A 133 -46.18 12.99 -3.36
N THR A 134 -47.36 12.96 -3.97
CA THR A 134 -48.61 13.39 -3.32
C THR A 134 -48.99 12.50 -2.12
N GLU A 135 -48.61 11.23 -2.12
CA GLU A 135 -48.90 10.32 -1.00
C GLU A 135 -48.10 10.75 0.24
N ALA A 136 -46.83 11.05 0.11
CA ALA A 136 -46.04 11.56 1.23
C ALA A 136 -46.57 12.91 1.74
N TYR A 137 -46.99 13.80 0.83
CA TYR A 137 -47.61 15.07 1.20
C TYR A 137 -48.89 14.87 2.03
N ASP A 138 -49.79 13.98 1.58
CA ASP A 138 -51.01 13.66 2.29
C ASP A 138 -50.75 13.02 3.66
N LEU A 139 -49.75 12.19 3.79
CA LEU A 139 -49.35 11.59 5.06
C LEU A 139 -48.81 12.63 6.04
N TRP A 140 -47.94 13.53 5.59
CA TRP A 140 -47.41 14.59 6.45
C TRP A 140 -48.48 15.57 6.90
N THR A 141 -49.44 15.91 6.03
CA THR A 141 -50.52 16.86 6.34
C THR A 141 -51.66 16.25 7.15
N ASN A 142 -52.17 15.08 6.70
CA ASN A 142 -53.41 14.52 7.25
C ASN A 142 -53.19 13.52 8.39
N VAL A 143 -52.03 12.87 8.45
CA VAL A 143 -51.71 11.86 9.49
C VAL A 143 -50.86 12.49 10.59
N VAL A 144 -49.80 13.16 10.21
CA VAL A 144 -48.87 13.82 11.14
C VAL A 144 -49.40 15.18 11.60
N GLY A 145 -50.08 15.91 10.71
CA GLY A 145 -50.68 17.22 11.01
C GLY A 145 -49.72 18.39 10.80
N LEU A 146 -48.67 18.22 9.97
CA LEU A 146 -47.80 19.33 9.59
C LEU A 146 -48.56 20.37 8.76
N THR A 147 -48.29 21.65 9.00
CA THR A 147 -48.77 22.75 8.18
C THR A 147 -47.98 22.83 6.85
N GLU A 148 -48.65 23.35 5.81
CA GLU A 148 -48.09 23.39 4.46
C GLU A 148 -46.77 24.19 4.39
N ASP A 149 -46.60 25.22 5.20
CA ASP A 149 -45.38 26.03 5.30
C ASP A 149 -44.15 25.27 5.85
N ARG A 150 -44.37 24.08 6.41
CA ARG A 150 -43.27 23.22 6.90
C ARG A 150 -42.98 22.02 6.01
N ILE A 151 -43.64 21.95 4.84
CA ILE A 151 -43.44 20.91 3.82
C ILE A 151 -42.88 21.55 2.55
N ILE A 152 -41.62 21.34 2.27
CA ILE A 152 -40.92 21.94 1.14
C ILE A 152 -40.85 20.92 0.00
N ARG A 153 -41.20 21.33 -1.21
CA ARG A 153 -41.13 20.48 -2.41
C ARG A 153 -39.81 20.70 -3.13
N ILE A 154 -39.01 19.67 -3.28
CA ILE A 154 -37.68 19.72 -3.90
C ILE A 154 -37.54 18.58 -4.91
N GLU A 155 -37.20 18.91 -6.16
CA GLU A 155 -36.95 17.92 -7.24
C GLU A 155 -35.85 16.92 -6.88
N GLY A 156 -34.85 17.32 -6.08
CA GLY A 156 -33.78 16.48 -5.60
C GLY A 156 -34.19 15.39 -4.59
N ASN A 157 -35.45 15.42 -4.09
CA ASN A 157 -35.95 14.37 -3.19
C ASN A 157 -36.33 13.08 -3.96
N PHE A 158 -35.42 12.64 -4.80
CA PHE A 158 -35.43 11.34 -5.47
C PHE A 158 -34.06 10.67 -5.26
N TRP A 159 -34.06 9.61 -4.47
CA TRP A 159 -32.81 8.93 -4.11
C TRP A 159 -32.44 7.87 -5.15
N ASP A 160 -31.21 7.91 -5.62
CA ASP A 160 -30.69 7.09 -6.69
C ASP A 160 -29.20 6.77 -6.41
N ILE A 161 -28.87 5.51 -6.28
CA ILE A 161 -27.50 5.04 -6.05
C ILE A 161 -26.73 4.69 -7.34
N GLY A 162 -27.30 4.98 -8.51
CA GLY A 162 -26.92 4.38 -9.77
C GLY A 162 -27.64 3.06 -9.97
N GLU A 163 -27.02 2.01 -10.52
CA GLU A 163 -27.70 0.72 -10.69
C GLU A 163 -28.22 0.16 -9.37
N GLY A 164 -29.53 -0.07 -9.27
CA GLY A 164 -30.16 -0.66 -8.11
C GLY A 164 -31.42 0.04 -7.61
N PRO A 165 -31.82 -0.21 -6.35
CA PRO A 165 -33.03 0.38 -5.76
C PRO A 165 -33.00 1.89 -5.76
N SER A 166 -34.11 2.51 -6.15
CA SER A 166 -34.29 3.95 -6.22
C SER A 166 -35.74 4.35 -5.95
N GLY A 167 -35.97 5.61 -5.66
CA GLY A 167 -37.32 6.12 -5.46
C GLY A 167 -37.40 7.49 -4.78
N PRO A 168 -38.60 8.11 -4.67
CA PRO A 168 -38.74 9.35 -3.97
C PRO A 168 -38.37 9.22 -2.50
N ASN A 169 -37.97 10.32 -1.89
CA ASN A 169 -37.63 10.35 -0.47
C ASN A 169 -38.24 11.59 0.21
N THR A 170 -38.30 11.52 1.52
CA THR A 170 -38.63 12.67 2.37
C THR A 170 -37.53 12.82 3.42
N GLU A 171 -37.04 14.02 3.58
CA GLU A 171 -36.02 14.35 4.54
C GLU A 171 -36.60 15.16 5.68
N ILE A 172 -36.17 14.91 6.90
CA ILE A 172 -36.63 15.60 8.10
C ILE A 172 -35.52 16.51 8.58
N PHE A 173 -35.84 17.80 8.72
CA PHE A 173 -34.92 18.85 9.15
C PHE A 173 -35.34 19.40 10.52
N TYR A 174 -34.35 19.78 11.31
CA TYR A 174 -34.54 20.48 12.57
C TYR A 174 -34.08 21.93 12.46
N ASP A 175 -34.97 22.90 12.75
CA ASP A 175 -34.64 24.33 12.83
C ASP A 175 -33.92 24.62 14.15
N ARG A 176 -32.63 24.89 14.04
CA ARG A 176 -31.73 25.22 15.17
C ARG A 176 -31.91 26.68 15.64
N GLY A 177 -32.69 27.45 14.91
CA GLY A 177 -32.98 28.86 15.21
C GLY A 177 -32.04 29.85 14.53
N GLU A 178 -32.40 31.14 14.66
CA GLU A 178 -31.75 32.26 13.94
C GLU A 178 -30.28 32.53 14.32
N ALA A 179 -29.78 31.90 15.37
CA ALA A 179 -28.38 32.00 15.76
C ALA A 179 -27.46 31.18 14.85
N TYR A 180 -28.02 30.28 14.04
CA TYR A 180 -27.26 29.42 13.12
C TYR A 180 -27.43 29.89 11.69
N GLY A 181 -26.40 29.69 10.86
CA GLY A 181 -26.46 30.03 9.45
C GLY A 181 -26.42 31.53 9.13
N GLN A 182 -25.94 32.37 10.05
CA GLN A 182 -25.88 33.83 9.84
C GLN A 182 -24.93 34.25 8.70
N ASP A 183 -23.93 33.42 8.42
CA ASP A 183 -22.94 33.64 7.37
C ASP A 183 -23.31 32.88 6.07
N ASP A 184 -24.41 32.09 6.06
CA ASP A 184 -24.83 31.32 4.91
C ASP A 184 -25.60 32.20 3.89
N PRO A 185 -25.57 31.86 2.58
CA PRO A 185 -26.29 32.60 1.55
C PRO A 185 -27.78 32.65 1.84
N ALA A 186 -28.39 33.82 1.70
CA ALA A 186 -29.84 34.01 1.98
C ALA A 186 -30.72 33.13 1.09
N GLU A 187 -30.30 32.82 -0.12
CA GLU A 187 -30.99 31.92 -1.07
C GLU A 187 -30.99 30.46 -0.62
N GLU A 188 -30.02 30.05 0.23
CA GLU A 188 -29.94 28.71 0.77
C GLU A 188 -30.62 28.56 2.14
N MET A 189 -31.17 29.62 2.72
CA MET A 189 -31.71 29.61 4.07
C MET A 189 -33.15 29.05 4.13
N TYR A 190 -33.30 27.79 3.71
CA TYR A 190 -34.53 27.02 3.79
C TYR A 190 -34.24 25.54 4.10
N PRO A 191 -35.27 24.77 4.60
CA PRO A 191 -35.06 23.31 4.80
C PRO A 191 -34.79 22.61 3.46
N GLY A 192 -33.63 21.97 3.32
CA GLY A 192 -33.15 21.36 2.08
C GLY A 192 -32.14 22.20 1.32
N GLY A 193 -31.91 23.47 1.70
CA GLY A 193 -30.80 24.28 1.20
C GLY A 193 -29.49 24.01 1.96
N GLU A 194 -28.37 24.48 1.38
CA GLU A 194 -27.04 24.34 1.98
C GLU A 194 -26.81 25.41 3.08
N ASN A 195 -27.34 25.15 4.29
CA ASN A 195 -27.25 26.07 5.42
C ASN A 195 -27.04 25.33 6.74
N GLU A 196 -26.64 26.04 7.80
CA GLU A 196 -26.44 25.49 9.13
C GLU A 196 -27.64 25.58 10.08
N ARG A 197 -28.66 26.35 9.72
CA ARG A 197 -29.88 26.51 10.52
C ARG A 197 -30.77 25.29 10.43
N TYR A 198 -31.09 24.85 9.22
CA TYR A 198 -31.96 23.70 8.99
C TYR A 198 -31.13 22.44 8.79
N LEU A 199 -30.88 21.74 9.88
CA LEU A 199 -30.03 20.54 9.84
C LEU A 199 -30.87 19.31 9.48
N GLU A 200 -30.56 18.66 8.36
CA GLU A 200 -31.12 17.35 8.01
C GLU A 200 -30.72 16.33 9.07
N VAL A 201 -31.69 15.67 9.67
CA VAL A 201 -31.47 14.64 10.70
C VAL A 201 -31.82 13.23 10.24
N TRP A 202 -32.79 13.09 9.35
CA TRP A 202 -33.27 11.79 8.90
C TRP A 202 -33.75 11.84 7.46
N ASN A 203 -33.36 10.87 6.64
CA ASN A 203 -33.86 10.66 5.30
C ASN A 203 -34.65 9.35 5.24
N LEU A 204 -35.91 9.40 4.75
CA LEU A 204 -36.79 8.25 4.54
C LEU A 204 -36.93 8.02 3.04
N VAL A 205 -36.32 6.97 2.52
CA VAL A 205 -36.35 6.61 1.10
C VAL A 205 -37.42 5.55 0.84
N PHE A 206 -38.24 5.81 -0.16
CA PHE A 206 -39.33 4.95 -0.61
C PHE A 206 -38.91 4.22 -1.88
N SER A 207 -38.19 3.13 -1.72
CA SER A 207 -37.62 2.36 -2.84
C SER A 207 -38.74 1.62 -3.58
N GLU A 208 -39.11 2.15 -4.73
CA GLU A 208 -40.19 1.65 -5.61
C GLU A 208 -39.64 1.13 -6.95
N PHE A 209 -38.47 1.60 -7.37
CA PHE A 209 -37.93 1.36 -8.69
C PHE A 209 -36.53 0.73 -8.61
N ASN A 210 -36.15 0.01 -9.67
CA ASN A 210 -34.79 -0.40 -9.95
C ASN A 210 -34.26 0.49 -11.08
N HIS A 211 -33.14 1.18 -10.85
CA HIS A 211 -32.40 1.89 -11.87
C HIS A 211 -31.55 0.88 -12.64
N ASN A 212 -31.85 0.71 -13.91
CA ASN A 212 -31.17 -0.27 -14.78
C ASN A 212 -29.93 0.34 -15.44
N LYS A 213 -29.06 -0.52 -16.00
CA LYS A 213 -27.83 -0.11 -16.70
C LYS A 213 -28.04 0.86 -17.87
N ASP A 214 -29.19 0.79 -18.51
CA ASP A 214 -29.60 1.65 -19.63
C ASP A 214 -30.25 2.97 -19.19
N HIS A 215 -30.12 3.30 -17.90
CA HIS A 215 -30.71 4.48 -17.25
C HIS A 215 -32.24 4.51 -17.30
N THR A 216 -32.90 3.40 -17.45
CA THR A 216 -34.36 3.26 -17.29
C THR A 216 -34.71 2.82 -15.88
N TYR A 217 -35.94 3.11 -15.44
CA TYR A 217 -36.48 2.70 -14.16
C TYR A 217 -37.56 1.65 -14.36
N THR A 218 -37.44 0.51 -13.69
CA THR A 218 -38.46 -0.53 -13.65
C THR A 218 -38.94 -0.74 -12.22
N PRO A 219 -40.24 -1.07 -11.98
CA PRO A 219 -40.71 -1.36 -10.64
C PRO A 219 -39.94 -2.48 -9.97
N LEU A 220 -39.61 -2.32 -8.68
CA LEU A 220 -39.04 -3.39 -7.86
C LEU A 220 -40.08 -4.52 -7.64
N PRO A 221 -39.63 -5.76 -7.32
CA PRO A 221 -40.54 -6.87 -6.96
C PRO A 221 -41.46 -6.55 -5.78
N SER A 222 -40.99 -5.74 -4.86
CA SER A 222 -41.76 -5.20 -3.74
C SER A 222 -41.37 -3.76 -3.45
N LYS A 223 -42.29 -3.01 -2.86
CA LYS A 223 -41.98 -1.67 -2.33
C LYS A 223 -41.24 -1.83 -1.00
N ASN A 224 -40.16 -1.09 -0.85
CA ASN A 224 -39.28 -1.21 0.30
C ASN A 224 -39.05 0.14 0.96
N ILE A 225 -38.70 0.12 2.23
CA ILE A 225 -38.26 1.27 3.00
C ILE A 225 -36.78 1.14 3.29
N ASP A 226 -36.05 2.20 2.96
CA ASP A 226 -34.67 2.45 3.35
C ASP A 226 -34.62 3.78 4.10
N THR A 227 -34.06 3.82 5.28
CA THR A 227 -33.91 5.09 6.01
C THR A 227 -32.51 5.28 6.54
N GLY A 228 -32.12 6.55 6.70
CA GLY A 228 -30.84 6.91 7.27
C GLY A 228 -30.93 8.13 8.17
N MET A 229 -30.76 7.92 9.48
CA MET A 229 -30.63 8.99 10.47
C MET A 229 -29.16 9.13 10.86
N GLY A 230 -28.60 10.33 10.71
CA GLY A 230 -27.20 10.60 11.11
C GLY A 230 -27.06 10.68 12.62
N LEU A 231 -26.31 9.75 13.22
CA LEU A 231 -26.08 9.73 14.66
C LEU A 231 -25.35 11.00 15.13
N GLU A 232 -24.31 11.43 14.44
CA GLU A 232 -23.52 12.61 14.78
C GLU A 232 -24.36 13.88 14.75
N ARG A 233 -25.20 14.04 13.72
CA ARG A 233 -26.12 15.18 13.58
C ARG A 233 -27.19 15.19 14.69
N MET A 234 -27.81 14.06 14.94
CA MET A 234 -28.81 13.91 16.01
C MET A 234 -28.18 14.17 17.39
N THR A 235 -26.94 13.73 17.59
CA THR A 235 -26.21 13.96 18.84
C THR A 235 -25.92 15.44 19.06
N SER A 236 -25.49 16.17 18.02
CA SER A 236 -25.22 17.61 18.14
C SER A 236 -26.45 18.42 18.51
N ILE A 237 -27.59 18.08 17.96
CA ILE A 237 -28.89 18.70 18.34
C ILE A 237 -29.24 18.34 19.78
N SER A 238 -29.13 17.06 20.15
CA SER A 238 -29.50 16.57 21.50
C SER A 238 -28.63 17.19 22.60
N GLN A 239 -27.34 17.42 22.31
CA GLN A 239 -26.39 18.01 23.24
C GLN A 239 -26.41 19.55 23.21
N ASP A 240 -27.17 20.14 22.29
CA ASP A 240 -27.30 21.61 22.08
C ASP A 240 -25.91 22.24 21.87
N VAL A 241 -25.13 21.67 20.95
CA VAL A 241 -23.80 22.15 20.61
C VAL A 241 -23.75 22.69 19.18
N ARG A 242 -22.79 23.55 18.89
CA ARG A 242 -22.73 24.30 17.65
C ARG A 242 -22.46 23.42 16.42
N THR A 243 -21.56 22.47 16.56
CA THR A 243 -21.18 21.55 15.47
C THR A 243 -21.17 20.11 15.99
N ASN A 244 -21.11 19.14 15.08
CA ASN A 244 -20.97 17.73 15.44
C ASN A 244 -19.68 17.48 16.25
N TYR A 245 -18.65 18.32 16.07
CA TYR A 245 -17.35 18.16 16.71
C TYR A 245 -17.32 18.50 18.21
N GLU A 246 -18.31 19.24 18.72
CA GLU A 246 -18.43 19.53 20.16
C GLU A 246 -19.23 18.45 20.90
N THR A 247 -19.60 17.36 20.24
CA THR A 247 -20.29 16.22 20.87
C THR A 247 -19.35 15.32 21.66
N ASP A 248 -19.92 14.43 22.45
CA ASP A 248 -19.19 13.39 23.19
C ASP A 248 -18.48 12.37 22.31
N LEU A 249 -18.74 12.34 21.01
CA LEU A 249 -18.02 11.52 20.02
C LEU A 249 -16.65 12.09 19.64
N PHE A 250 -16.47 13.41 19.71
CA PHE A 250 -15.26 14.08 19.22
C PHE A 250 -14.49 14.82 20.32
N MET A 251 -15.20 15.41 21.32
CA MET A 251 -14.51 16.22 22.34
C MET A 251 -13.42 15.48 23.12
N PRO A 252 -13.54 14.18 23.46
CA PRO A 252 -12.45 13.48 24.10
C PRO A 252 -11.18 13.37 23.21
N ILE A 253 -11.37 13.21 21.89
CA ILE A 253 -10.26 13.16 20.91
C ILE A 253 -9.63 14.56 20.82
N ILE A 254 -10.44 15.61 20.63
CA ILE A 254 -10.00 17.00 20.58
C ILE A 254 -9.24 17.37 21.88
N GLY A 255 -9.77 16.98 23.05
CA GLY A 255 -9.10 17.21 24.33
C GLY A 255 -7.72 16.56 24.44
N GLN A 256 -7.52 15.40 23.84
CA GLN A 256 -6.19 14.78 23.79
C GLN A 256 -5.25 15.53 22.84
N VAL A 257 -5.76 15.98 21.68
CA VAL A 257 -4.97 16.80 20.75
C VAL A 257 -4.60 18.13 21.39
N GLU A 258 -5.49 18.76 22.20
CA GLU A 258 -5.16 19.92 23.03
C GLU A 258 -4.02 19.65 24.01
N ALA A 259 -4.06 18.47 24.67
CA ALA A 259 -3.01 18.08 25.62
C ALA A 259 -1.65 17.88 24.94
N ILE A 260 -1.64 17.34 23.73
CA ILE A 260 -0.43 17.09 22.94
C ILE A 260 0.14 18.41 22.38
N SER A 261 -0.71 19.26 21.81
CA SER A 261 -0.30 20.51 21.15
C SER A 261 -0.07 21.69 22.10
N GLY A 262 -0.69 21.67 23.28
CA GLY A 262 -0.77 22.83 24.18
C GLY A 262 -1.68 23.96 23.68
N LYS A 263 -2.31 23.80 22.49
CA LYS A 263 -3.28 24.73 21.90
C LYS A 263 -4.68 24.43 22.44
N LYS A 264 -5.59 25.38 22.28
CA LYS A 264 -6.99 25.23 22.73
C LYS A 264 -7.95 25.32 21.55
N TYR A 265 -8.93 24.43 21.54
CA TYR A 265 -10.05 24.44 20.60
C TYR A 265 -10.98 25.62 20.91
N LEU A 266 -11.66 26.16 19.88
CA LEU A 266 -12.55 27.33 19.94
C LEU A 266 -11.87 28.67 20.30
N VAL A 267 -10.56 28.78 20.07
CA VAL A 267 -9.80 30.02 20.31
C VAL A 267 -9.32 30.66 19.02
N ASP A 268 -8.94 29.86 18.05
CA ASP A 268 -8.41 30.31 16.76
C ASP A 268 -8.99 29.45 15.62
N LYS A 269 -9.54 30.09 14.57
CA LYS A 269 -10.26 29.40 13.49
C LYS A 269 -9.41 28.39 12.73
N ASP A 270 -8.14 28.69 12.46
CA ASP A 270 -7.26 27.78 11.71
C ASP A 270 -6.88 26.57 12.55
N ASN A 271 -6.63 26.80 13.85
CA ASN A 271 -6.42 25.72 14.80
C ASN A 271 -7.67 24.85 14.95
N ASP A 272 -8.86 25.46 14.95
CA ASP A 272 -10.14 24.72 15.07
C ASP A 272 -10.36 23.77 13.88
N VAL A 273 -10.01 24.19 12.66
CA VAL A 273 -10.03 23.32 11.48
C VAL A 273 -9.10 22.12 11.68
N ALA A 274 -7.87 22.36 12.16
CA ALA A 274 -6.92 21.29 12.40
C ALA A 274 -7.41 20.28 13.44
N PHE A 275 -7.97 20.73 14.55
CA PHE A 275 -8.59 19.87 15.57
C PHE A 275 -9.69 18.99 15.00
N LYS A 276 -10.59 19.56 14.19
CA LYS A 276 -11.70 18.85 13.56
C LYS A 276 -11.22 17.80 12.57
N VAL A 277 -10.28 18.17 11.69
CA VAL A 277 -9.70 17.26 10.69
C VAL A 277 -9.03 16.06 11.36
N ILE A 278 -8.21 16.31 12.39
CA ILE A 278 -7.53 15.26 13.13
C ILE A 278 -8.55 14.32 13.79
N ALA A 279 -9.55 14.88 14.48
CA ALA A 279 -10.56 14.10 15.19
C ALA A 279 -11.45 13.25 14.26
N ASP A 280 -11.81 13.77 13.09
CA ASP A 280 -12.54 13.02 12.08
C ASP A 280 -11.71 11.89 11.48
N HIS A 281 -10.51 12.23 11.01
CA HIS A 281 -9.70 11.30 10.25
C HIS A 281 -9.18 10.13 11.12
N ILE A 282 -8.85 10.37 12.38
CA ILE A 282 -8.44 9.26 13.26
C ILE A 282 -9.57 8.26 13.50
N ARG A 283 -10.83 8.70 13.61
CA ARG A 283 -11.98 7.80 13.70
C ARG A 283 -12.07 6.93 12.46
N THR A 284 -12.03 7.56 11.30
CA THR A 284 -12.11 6.86 10.01
C THR A 284 -11.01 5.81 9.85
N ILE A 285 -9.76 6.21 10.09
CA ILE A 285 -8.60 5.35 9.93
C ILE A 285 -8.64 4.18 10.92
N ALA A 286 -8.98 4.44 12.19
CA ALA A 286 -9.04 3.41 13.21
C ALA A 286 -10.09 2.33 12.89
N PHE A 287 -11.29 2.74 12.47
CA PHE A 287 -12.35 1.81 12.09
C PHE A 287 -12.03 1.03 10.81
N ALA A 288 -11.48 1.69 9.80
CA ALA A 288 -11.12 1.03 8.55
C ALA A 288 -10.01 -0.02 8.75
N ILE A 289 -9.00 0.29 9.58
CA ILE A 289 -7.94 -0.68 9.92
C ILE A 289 -8.51 -1.82 10.76
N SER A 290 -9.40 -1.53 11.71
CA SER A 290 -10.07 -2.58 12.50
C SER A 290 -10.83 -3.57 11.61
N ASP A 291 -11.41 -3.08 10.50
CA ASP A 291 -12.13 -3.89 9.52
C ASP A 291 -11.23 -4.49 8.42
N GLY A 292 -9.90 -4.41 8.57
CA GLY A 292 -8.92 -5.10 7.75
C GLY A 292 -8.33 -4.30 6.59
N ALA A 293 -8.67 -3.02 6.43
CA ALA A 293 -8.02 -2.16 5.43
C ALA A 293 -6.67 -1.67 5.96
N LEU A 294 -5.64 -1.67 5.11
CA LEU A 294 -4.30 -1.16 5.46
C LEU A 294 -3.90 -0.04 4.50
N PRO A 295 -3.12 0.96 4.96
CA PRO A 295 -2.59 2.00 4.09
C PRO A 295 -1.78 1.41 2.93
N ALA A 296 -2.10 1.83 1.71
CA ALA A 296 -1.45 1.36 0.48
C ALA A 296 -1.39 2.48 -0.58
N ASN A 297 -0.78 2.19 -1.75
CA ASN A 297 -0.68 3.16 -2.84
C ASN A 297 -1.92 3.21 -3.75
N GLU A 298 -2.82 2.24 -3.65
CA GLU A 298 -3.98 2.11 -4.53
C GLU A 298 -5.23 1.73 -3.73
N GLY A 299 -6.39 1.96 -4.30
CA GLY A 299 -7.68 1.52 -3.78
C GLY A 299 -7.99 2.04 -2.38
N ARG A 300 -8.55 1.18 -1.54
CA ARG A 300 -8.96 1.51 -0.16
C ARG A 300 -7.79 2.00 0.69
N GLY A 301 -6.63 1.38 0.55
CA GLY A 301 -5.44 1.74 1.31
C GLY A 301 -4.90 3.12 0.96
N TYR A 302 -5.07 3.58 -0.27
CA TYR A 302 -4.74 4.93 -0.68
C TYR A 302 -5.60 5.98 0.04
N VAL A 303 -6.89 5.72 0.18
CA VAL A 303 -7.80 6.61 0.94
C VAL A 303 -7.33 6.77 2.39
N LEU A 304 -6.98 5.67 3.06
CA LEU A 304 -6.47 5.73 4.44
C LEU A 304 -5.17 6.52 4.53
N ARG A 305 -4.28 6.30 3.59
CA ARG A 305 -3.02 7.05 3.50
C ARG A 305 -3.25 8.53 3.27
N ARG A 306 -4.18 8.90 2.39
CA ARG A 306 -4.58 10.29 2.13
C ARG A 306 -5.12 10.96 3.39
N LEU A 307 -6.03 10.31 4.12
CA LEU A 307 -6.60 10.83 5.36
C LEU A 307 -5.54 11.03 6.44
N LEU A 308 -4.67 10.04 6.64
CA LEU A 308 -3.60 10.13 7.62
C LEU A 308 -2.64 11.29 7.31
N ARG A 309 -2.21 11.38 6.06
CA ARG A 309 -1.29 12.44 5.62
C ARG A 309 -1.92 13.82 5.69
N ARG A 310 -3.23 13.92 5.40
CA ARG A 310 -3.98 15.17 5.57
C ARG A 310 -4.02 15.58 7.05
N ALA A 311 -4.32 14.67 7.95
CA ALA A 311 -4.32 14.95 9.40
C ALA A 311 -2.93 15.36 9.92
N VAL A 312 -1.86 14.68 9.50
CA VAL A 312 -0.47 15.01 9.86
C VAL A 312 -0.08 16.39 9.30
N ARG A 313 -0.54 16.76 8.10
CA ARG A 313 -0.31 18.12 7.59
C ARG A 313 -1.01 19.18 8.45
N PHE A 314 -2.27 18.96 8.82
CA PHE A 314 -3.00 19.89 9.67
C PHE A 314 -2.42 19.97 11.10
N SER A 315 -1.75 18.93 11.58
CA SER A 315 -1.09 18.98 12.89
C SER A 315 0.05 20.00 12.97
N GLN A 316 0.66 20.35 11.82
CA GLN A 316 1.68 21.42 11.78
C GLN A 316 1.11 22.79 12.13
N THR A 317 -0.17 23.06 11.82
CA THR A 317 -0.87 24.28 12.28
C THR A 317 -0.95 24.32 13.81
N LEU A 318 -1.04 23.15 14.45
CA LEU A 318 -1.02 23.00 15.90
C LEU A 318 0.41 22.89 16.48
N GLU A 319 1.45 23.07 15.66
CA GLU A 319 2.87 22.96 16.02
C GLU A 319 3.26 21.55 16.52
N ILE A 320 2.53 20.50 16.11
CA ILE A 320 2.85 19.10 16.38
C ILE A 320 3.73 18.60 15.23
N ASN A 321 5.00 18.34 15.50
CA ASN A 321 6.01 17.95 14.51
C ASN A 321 6.48 16.49 14.65
N GLU A 322 5.96 15.77 15.64
CA GLU A 322 6.31 14.38 15.91
C GLU A 322 5.10 13.48 15.67
N PRO A 323 5.28 12.19 15.36
CA PRO A 323 4.18 11.24 15.24
C PRO A 323 3.32 11.19 16.50
N PHE A 324 2.02 11.38 16.37
CA PHE A 324 1.09 11.50 17.52
C PHE A 324 -0.27 10.84 17.27
N MET A 325 -0.71 10.69 16.02
CA MET A 325 -2.04 10.16 15.68
C MET A 325 -2.31 8.79 16.32
N TYR A 326 -1.26 7.95 16.40
CA TYR A 326 -1.36 6.64 17.02
C TYR A 326 -1.77 6.69 18.50
N GLN A 327 -1.48 7.78 19.22
CA GLN A 327 -1.84 7.99 20.62
C GLN A 327 -3.35 8.27 20.82
N LEU A 328 -4.05 8.61 19.74
CA LEU A 328 -5.48 8.91 19.76
C LEU A 328 -6.34 7.63 19.60
N VAL A 329 -5.74 6.51 19.22
CA VAL A 329 -6.46 5.26 18.93
C VAL A 329 -7.20 4.73 20.13
N ASP A 330 -6.56 4.72 21.32
CA ASP A 330 -7.20 4.24 22.55
C ASP A 330 -8.44 5.06 22.92
N ILE A 331 -8.42 6.36 22.66
CA ILE A 331 -9.55 7.25 22.95
C ILE A 331 -10.71 6.96 21.99
N VAL A 332 -10.43 6.79 20.70
CA VAL A 332 -11.45 6.37 19.72
C VAL A 332 -12.04 5.02 20.14
N ALA A 333 -11.20 4.09 20.52
CA ALA A 333 -11.60 2.78 20.97
C ALA A 333 -12.51 2.86 22.22
N ASP A 334 -12.15 3.63 23.24
CA ASP A 334 -12.93 3.80 24.46
C ASP A 334 -14.31 4.44 24.23
N ILE A 335 -14.40 5.44 23.33
CA ILE A 335 -15.66 6.07 22.95
C ILE A 335 -16.59 5.04 22.29
N MET A 336 -16.06 4.17 21.46
CA MET A 336 -16.82 3.30 20.57
C MET A 336 -16.99 1.87 21.06
N GLU A 337 -16.24 1.45 22.09
CA GLU A 337 -16.25 0.09 22.67
C GLU A 337 -17.65 -0.45 22.99
N PRO A 338 -18.60 0.34 23.55
CA PRO A 338 -19.90 -0.20 23.92
C PRO A 338 -20.70 -0.81 22.75
N TYR A 339 -20.40 -0.41 21.52
CA TYR A 339 -21.09 -0.93 20.34
C TYR A 339 -20.14 -1.61 19.33
N TYR A 340 -18.86 -1.20 19.30
CA TYR A 340 -17.83 -1.73 18.40
C TYR A 340 -16.60 -2.22 19.19
N PRO A 341 -16.72 -3.30 19.96
CA PRO A 341 -15.62 -3.78 20.82
C PRO A 341 -14.35 -4.18 20.03
N ASN A 342 -14.53 -4.57 18.77
CA ASN A 342 -13.42 -4.98 17.89
C ASN A 342 -12.36 -3.88 17.67
N VAL A 343 -12.72 -2.61 17.79
CA VAL A 343 -11.74 -1.50 17.70
C VAL A 343 -10.84 -1.53 18.93
N LYS A 344 -11.41 -1.76 20.13
CA LYS A 344 -10.64 -1.86 21.37
C LYS A 344 -9.75 -3.11 21.40
N GLU A 345 -10.27 -4.23 20.97
CA GLU A 345 -9.52 -5.50 20.87
C GLU A 345 -8.29 -5.38 19.96
N LYS A 346 -8.36 -4.53 18.92
CA LYS A 346 -7.28 -4.33 17.94
C LYS A 346 -6.51 -3.03 18.13
N ALA A 347 -6.72 -2.29 19.22
CA ALA A 347 -6.17 -0.93 19.40
C ALA A 347 -4.64 -0.88 19.25
N ASP A 348 -3.92 -1.82 19.85
CA ASP A 348 -2.44 -1.90 19.72
C ASP A 348 -1.99 -2.13 18.28
N PHE A 349 -2.72 -2.95 17.52
CA PHE A 349 -2.41 -3.19 16.11
C PHE A 349 -2.68 -1.93 15.29
N ILE A 350 -3.84 -1.30 15.47
CA ILE A 350 -4.23 -0.07 14.79
C ILE A 350 -3.20 1.04 15.05
N ALA A 351 -2.81 1.22 16.31
CA ALA A 351 -1.81 2.21 16.70
C ALA A 351 -0.46 1.98 16.03
N ARG A 352 0.02 0.72 15.94
CA ARG A 352 1.26 0.38 15.24
C ARG A 352 1.19 0.67 13.74
N VAL A 353 0.07 0.36 13.08
CA VAL A 353 -0.14 0.66 11.66
C VAL A 353 -0.06 2.16 11.41
N ILE A 354 -0.81 2.94 12.20
CA ILE A 354 -0.85 4.40 12.09
C ILE A 354 0.54 4.98 12.35
N LYS A 355 1.20 4.60 13.43
CA LYS A 355 2.53 5.07 13.77
C LYS A 355 3.55 4.84 12.65
N SER A 356 3.57 3.64 12.08
CA SER A 356 4.49 3.28 11.00
C SER A 356 4.27 4.11 9.72
N GLU A 357 3.02 4.39 9.35
CA GLU A 357 2.73 5.22 8.18
C GLU A 357 3.00 6.70 8.46
N GLU A 358 2.71 7.15 9.68
CA GLU A 358 2.97 8.51 10.15
C GLU A 358 4.48 8.83 10.16
N GLU A 359 5.30 7.94 10.73
CA GLU A 359 6.76 8.06 10.72
C GLU A 359 7.32 8.16 9.29
N ARG A 360 6.87 7.29 8.39
CA ARG A 360 7.27 7.34 6.97
C ARG A 360 6.87 8.64 6.28
N PHE A 361 5.72 9.18 6.63
CA PHE A 361 5.28 10.43 6.03
C PHE A 361 6.07 11.62 6.58
N HIS A 362 6.40 11.63 7.88
CA HIS A 362 7.26 12.66 8.45
C HIS A 362 8.64 12.70 7.77
N GLU A 363 9.25 11.56 7.44
CA GLU A 363 10.52 11.50 6.69
C GLU A 363 10.45 12.19 5.32
N THR A 364 9.29 12.14 4.65
CA THR A 364 9.12 12.69 3.30
C THR A 364 8.42 14.05 3.26
N LEU A 365 7.73 14.42 4.34
CA LEU A 365 6.89 15.62 4.41
C LEU A 365 7.69 16.90 4.30
N GLU A 366 8.79 17.02 5.04
CA GLU A 366 9.64 18.22 5.02
C GLU A 366 10.25 18.44 3.65
N GLU A 367 10.74 17.37 3.01
CA GLU A 367 11.34 17.43 1.68
C GLU A 367 10.28 17.75 0.62
N GLY A 368 9.12 17.10 0.68
CA GLY A 368 8.00 17.36 -0.23
C GLY A 368 7.46 18.77 -0.13
N LEU A 369 7.28 19.30 1.09
CA LEU A 369 6.86 20.68 1.32
C LEU A 369 7.91 21.69 0.86
N ALA A 370 9.19 21.44 1.05
CA ALA A 370 10.25 22.32 0.57
C ALA A 370 10.23 22.44 -0.95
N ILE A 371 10.10 21.29 -1.66
CA ILE A 371 10.00 21.24 -3.12
C ILE A 371 8.73 21.97 -3.58
N LEU A 372 7.58 21.68 -2.98
CA LEU A 372 6.31 22.32 -3.35
C LEU A 372 6.35 23.83 -3.14
N ASN A 373 6.91 24.31 -2.03
CA ASN A 373 7.07 25.74 -1.77
C ASN A 373 7.97 26.43 -2.83
N ASP A 374 9.00 25.75 -3.32
CA ASP A 374 9.84 26.29 -4.37
C ASP A 374 9.11 26.31 -5.72
N LEU A 375 8.31 25.30 -6.03
CA LEU A 375 7.44 25.28 -7.22
C LEU A 375 6.39 26.40 -7.16
N ILE A 376 5.76 26.61 -6.01
CA ILE A 376 4.80 27.71 -5.77
C ILE A 376 5.47 29.07 -5.99
N LYS A 377 6.68 29.31 -5.47
CA LYS A 377 7.44 30.55 -5.69
C LYS A 377 7.75 30.76 -7.18
N GLN A 378 8.14 29.71 -7.89
CA GLN A 378 8.43 29.77 -9.32
C GLN A 378 7.15 30.09 -10.10
N ALA A 379 6.06 29.36 -9.87
CA ALA A 379 4.78 29.58 -10.53
C ALA A 379 4.23 31.00 -10.30
N LYS A 380 4.32 31.51 -9.07
CA LYS A 380 3.94 32.92 -8.75
C LYS A 380 4.80 33.93 -9.50
N SER A 381 6.10 33.66 -9.66
CA SER A 381 7.01 34.58 -10.37
C SER A 381 6.81 34.61 -11.88
N SER A 382 6.41 33.48 -12.49
CA SER A 382 6.11 33.34 -13.92
C SER A 382 4.65 33.58 -14.26
N ASN A 383 3.76 33.67 -13.27
CA ASN A 383 2.29 33.72 -13.41
C ASN A 383 1.75 32.52 -14.21
N GLU A 384 2.29 31.34 -13.94
CA GLU A 384 1.96 30.07 -14.58
C GLU A 384 1.35 29.09 -13.57
N THR A 385 0.73 28.03 -14.08
CA THR A 385 0.29 26.88 -13.29
C THR A 385 1.47 26.00 -12.91
N ILE A 386 1.35 25.19 -11.86
CA ILE A 386 2.37 24.18 -11.54
C ILE A 386 2.28 23.07 -12.58
N ALA A 387 3.42 22.70 -13.16
CA ALA A 387 3.50 21.66 -14.18
C ALA A 387 3.07 20.29 -13.63
N GLY A 388 2.27 19.54 -14.41
CA GLY A 388 1.82 18.20 -14.02
C GLY A 388 2.95 17.19 -13.80
N GLU A 389 4.07 17.35 -14.53
CA GLU A 389 5.28 16.53 -14.33
C GLU A 389 5.89 16.74 -12.94
N ASP A 390 5.95 17.98 -12.44
CA ASP A 390 6.48 18.30 -11.11
C ASP A 390 5.56 17.78 -10.01
N ALA A 391 4.25 17.92 -10.18
CA ALA A 391 3.25 17.34 -9.29
C ALA A 391 3.31 15.80 -9.28
N PHE A 392 3.51 15.18 -10.46
CA PHE A 392 3.71 13.74 -10.58
C PHE A 392 4.99 13.27 -9.87
N LYS A 393 6.07 14.03 -9.95
CA LYS A 393 7.32 13.72 -9.25
C LYS A 393 7.15 13.79 -7.74
N LEU A 394 6.41 14.78 -7.23
CA LEU A 394 6.03 14.84 -5.80
C LEU A 394 5.25 13.61 -5.37
N TYR A 395 4.30 13.17 -6.20
CA TYR A 395 3.48 12.00 -5.94
C TYR A 395 4.27 10.68 -6.00
N ASP A 396 4.99 10.45 -7.12
CA ASP A 396 5.64 9.16 -7.42
C ASP A 396 6.92 8.94 -6.62
N THR A 397 7.75 9.98 -6.48
CA THR A 397 9.07 9.88 -5.85
C THR A 397 9.02 10.14 -4.36
N TYR A 398 8.28 11.17 -3.95
CA TYR A 398 8.23 11.60 -2.54
C TYR A 398 6.97 11.11 -1.82
N GLY A 399 6.06 10.44 -2.54
CA GLY A 399 4.82 9.95 -1.96
C GLY A 399 3.89 11.05 -1.42
N PHE A 400 4.03 12.27 -1.93
CA PHE A 400 3.22 13.42 -1.52
C PHE A 400 1.87 13.36 -2.26
N PRO A 401 0.71 13.22 -1.59
CA PRO A 401 -0.57 13.05 -2.24
C PRO A 401 -0.90 14.22 -3.17
N ILE A 402 -1.41 13.92 -4.37
CA ILE A 402 -1.78 14.96 -5.34
C ILE A 402 -2.85 15.90 -4.78
N GLU A 403 -3.81 15.37 -4.05
CA GLU A 403 -4.88 16.15 -3.45
C GLU A 403 -4.35 17.13 -2.40
N LEU A 404 -3.30 16.72 -1.67
CA LEU A 404 -2.62 17.61 -0.73
C LEU A 404 -1.84 18.71 -1.46
N THR A 405 -1.22 18.35 -2.59
CA THR A 405 -0.56 19.33 -3.47
C THR A 405 -1.58 20.32 -4.01
N GLU A 406 -2.75 19.86 -4.49
CA GLU A 406 -3.86 20.72 -4.95
C GLU A 406 -4.37 21.64 -3.84
N GLU A 407 -4.64 21.10 -2.65
CA GLU A 407 -5.14 21.89 -1.52
C GLU A 407 -4.17 23.02 -1.16
N ILE A 408 -2.87 22.73 -1.10
CA ILE A 408 -1.86 23.75 -0.78
C ILE A 408 -1.74 24.78 -1.89
N THR A 409 -1.75 24.35 -3.14
CA THR A 409 -1.63 25.28 -4.29
C THR A 409 -2.84 26.15 -4.46
N LEU A 410 -4.06 25.64 -4.24
CA LEU A 410 -5.30 26.41 -4.27
C LEU A 410 -5.33 27.48 -3.17
N ASN A 411 -4.88 27.17 -1.97
CA ASN A 411 -4.76 28.13 -0.86
C ASN A 411 -3.77 29.26 -1.20
N GLU A 412 -2.80 29.01 -2.06
CA GLU A 412 -1.84 30.01 -2.56
C GLU A 412 -2.31 30.71 -3.86
N GLY A 413 -3.55 30.45 -4.29
CA GLY A 413 -4.16 31.04 -5.49
C GLY A 413 -3.63 30.52 -6.81
N LEU A 414 -3.06 29.31 -6.81
CA LEU A 414 -2.49 28.63 -7.99
C LEU A 414 -3.29 27.38 -8.34
N SER A 415 -3.08 26.87 -9.55
CA SER A 415 -3.60 25.58 -10.00
C SER A 415 -2.49 24.65 -10.50
N ILE A 416 -2.81 23.37 -10.65
CA ILE A 416 -1.91 22.35 -11.21
C ILE A 416 -2.42 21.96 -12.60
N ASP A 417 -1.52 21.67 -13.52
CA ASP A 417 -1.85 21.03 -14.80
C ASP A 417 -2.19 19.54 -14.57
N MET A 418 -3.47 19.28 -14.23
CA MET A 418 -3.96 17.94 -13.93
C MET A 418 -4.01 17.04 -15.15
N ASP A 419 -4.16 17.57 -16.35
CA ASP A 419 -4.16 16.77 -17.59
C ASP A 419 -2.77 16.15 -17.79
N SER A 420 -1.73 16.97 -17.69
CA SER A 420 -0.34 16.49 -17.74
C SER A 420 0.01 15.53 -16.60
N PHE A 421 -0.47 15.77 -15.39
CA PHE A 421 -0.31 14.83 -14.27
C PHE A 421 -0.93 13.47 -14.58
N ASN A 422 -2.16 13.43 -15.08
CA ASN A 422 -2.88 12.20 -15.42
C ASN A 422 -2.18 11.43 -16.56
N ASP A 423 -1.62 12.11 -17.55
CA ASP A 423 -0.85 11.50 -18.63
C ASP A 423 0.39 10.77 -18.06
N HIS A 424 1.10 11.38 -17.13
CA HIS A 424 2.25 10.76 -16.46
C HIS A 424 1.84 9.55 -15.60
N MET A 425 0.69 9.63 -14.91
CA MET A 425 0.11 8.52 -14.16
C MET A 425 -0.28 7.35 -15.07
N GLU A 426 -0.87 7.61 -16.23
CA GLU A 426 -1.24 6.57 -17.19
C GLU A 426 -0.02 5.91 -17.82
N ALA A 427 0.99 6.70 -18.16
CA ALA A 427 2.27 6.17 -18.63
C ALA A 427 2.98 5.28 -17.60
N GLN A 428 2.86 5.59 -16.31
CA GLN A 428 3.37 4.74 -15.23
C GLN A 428 2.56 3.43 -15.14
N ARG A 429 1.22 3.52 -15.17
CA ARG A 429 0.34 2.34 -15.17
C ARG A 429 0.58 1.42 -16.36
N GLU A 430 0.79 2.00 -17.55
CA GLU A 430 1.14 1.22 -18.75
C GLU A 430 2.49 0.51 -18.62
N ARG A 431 3.52 1.20 -18.07
CA ARG A 431 4.83 0.57 -17.78
C ARG A 431 4.69 -0.59 -16.80
N ALA A 432 3.90 -0.42 -15.74
CA ALA A 432 3.59 -1.47 -14.79
C ALA A 432 2.78 -2.62 -15.42
N ARG A 433 1.80 -2.32 -16.30
CA ARG A 433 1.07 -3.33 -17.09
C ARG A 433 1.99 -4.09 -18.03
N LYS A 434 2.85 -3.40 -18.78
CA LYS A 434 3.78 -4.06 -19.71
C LYS A 434 4.78 -4.95 -18.98
N ALA A 435 5.24 -4.54 -17.79
CA ALA A 435 6.06 -5.38 -16.93
C ALA A 435 5.32 -6.61 -16.38
N ARG A 436 3.99 -6.51 -16.16
CA ARG A 436 3.12 -7.63 -15.76
C ARG A 436 2.70 -8.50 -16.96
N GLN A 437 2.53 -7.92 -18.16
CA GLN A 437 2.10 -8.65 -19.36
C GLN A 437 3.16 -9.62 -19.91
N SER A 438 4.41 -9.47 -19.51
CA SER A 438 5.44 -10.49 -19.79
C SER A 438 5.23 -11.77 -18.99
N SER A 439 4.29 -11.82 -18.06
CA SER A 439 3.95 -12.97 -17.22
C SER A 439 2.47 -13.42 -17.31
N GLN A 440 1.63 -12.72 -18.07
CA GLN A 440 0.25 -13.17 -18.35
C GLN A 440 0.14 -13.53 -19.83
N SER A 441 0.04 -14.84 -20.10
CA SER A 441 -0.37 -15.34 -21.41
C SER A 441 -1.67 -14.67 -21.81
N MET A 442 -1.76 -14.29 -23.09
CA MET A 442 -2.91 -13.65 -23.72
C MET A 442 -4.20 -14.34 -23.31
N GLN A 443 -5.12 -13.62 -22.69
CA GLN A 443 -6.53 -14.01 -22.70
C GLN A 443 -6.96 -14.03 -24.16
N VAL A 444 -7.04 -15.22 -24.72
CA VAL A 444 -7.59 -15.46 -26.06
C VAL A 444 -9.08 -15.17 -25.96
N GLN A 445 -9.48 -13.93 -26.14
CA GLN A 445 -10.87 -13.55 -26.42
C GLN A 445 -11.17 -13.88 -27.88
N SER A 446 -11.13 -15.18 -28.26
CA SER A 446 -11.60 -15.60 -29.54
C SER A 446 -13.09 -15.84 -29.44
N GLU A 447 -13.86 -15.24 -30.32
CA GLU A 447 -15.30 -15.54 -30.47
C GLU A 447 -15.55 -17.02 -30.66
N VAL A 448 -14.62 -17.71 -31.32
CA VAL A 448 -14.63 -19.14 -31.52
C VAL A 448 -14.72 -19.95 -30.22
N LEU A 449 -13.99 -19.51 -29.16
CA LEU A 449 -14.04 -20.22 -27.87
C LEU A 449 -15.38 -20.06 -27.16
N LYS A 450 -16.13 -18.98 -27.42
CA LYS A 450 -17.46 -18.78 -26.85
C LYS A 450 -18.53 -19.70 -27.47
N GLU A 451 -18.31 -20.12 -28.71
CA GLU A 451 -19.22 -21.02 -29.43
C GLU A 451 -19.03 -22.50 -29.07
N ILE A 452 -17.88 -22.86 -28.47
CA ILE A 452 -17.61 -24.23 -28.03
C ILE A 452 -18.33 -24.49 -26.70
N ASN A 453 -19.32 -25.37 -26.73
CA ASN A 453 -20.13 -25.76 -25.57
C ASN A 453 -19.91 -27.21 -25.14
N THR A 454 -18.87 -27.88 -25.65
CA THR A 454 -18.56 -29.27 -25.31
C THR A 454 -18.15 -29.38 -23.86
N ALA A 455 -18.69 -30.31 -23.10
CA ALA A 455 -18.32 -30.50 -21.69
C ALA A 455 -16.89 -31.04 -21.58
N SER A 456 -16.15 -30.55 -20.59
CA SER A 456 -14.81 -31.01 -20.22
C SER A 456 -14.76 -31.31 -18.73
N THR A 457 -14.56 -32.58 -18.36
CA THR A 457 -14.55 -33.01 -16.96
C THR A 457 -13.14 -33.07 -16.43
N PHE A 458 -12.89 -32.40 -15.29
CA PHE A 458 -11.60 -32.44 -14.63
C PHE A 458 -11.48 -33.64 -13.68
N LEU A 459 -10.51 -34.52 -13.93
CA LEU A 459 -10.24 -35.71 -13.14
C LEU A 459 -8.92 -35.61 -12.35
N GLY A 460 -8.19 -34.50 -12.49
CA GLY A 460 -6.82 -34.33 -11.98
C GLY A 460 -6.70 -34.18 -10.48
N TYR A 461 -7.79 -34.24 -9.71
CA TYR A 461 -7.68 -34.34 -8.25
C TYR A 461 -7.23 -35.73 -7.79
N GLU A 462 -7.56 -36.77 -8.60
CA GLU A 462 -7.29 -38.17 -8.25
C GLU A 462 -6.41 -38.90 -9.29
N ALA A 463 -6.45 -38.45 -10.55
CA ALA A 463 -5.78 -39.11 -11.66
C ALA A 463 -4.61 -38.26 -12.21
N PHE A 464 -3.48 -38.93 -12.47
CA PHE A 464 -2.34 -38.34 -13.20
C PHE A 464 -2.38 -38.68 -14.69
N GLU A 465 -3.20 -39.62 -15.07
CA GLU A 465 -3.37 -40.12 -16.42
C GLU A 465 -4.84 -40.46 -16.66
N THR A 466 -5.35 -40.18 -17.84
CA THR A 466 -6.71 -40.59 -18.25
C THR A 466 -6.77 -40.87 -19.73
N HIS A 467 -7.67 -41.77 -20.12
CA HIS A 467 -8.07 -41.89 -21.52
C HIS A 467 -9.12 -40.85 -21.83
N ALA A 468 -8.92 -40.10 -22.89
CA ALA A 468 -9.76 -38.97 -23.25
C ALA A 468 -9.98 -38.92 -24.77
N LYS A 469 -10.89 -38.05 -25.19
CA LYS A 469 -11.16 -37.77 -26.59
C LYS A 469 -10.94 -36.30 -26.87
N ILE A 470 -10.22 -35.94 -27.92
CA ILE A 470 -10.09 -34.56 -28.38
C ILE A 470 -11.44 -34.15 -28.97
N THR A 471 -12.08 -33.15 -28.38
CA THR A 471 -13.41 -32.67 -28.81
C THR A 471 -13.31 -31.49 -29.76
N ASP A 472 -12.35 -30.66 -29.61
CA ASP A 472 -12.16 -29.42 -30.38
C ASP A 472 -10.68 -29.12 -30.54
N ILE A 473 -10.30 -28.59 -31.72
CA ILE A 473 -8.96 -28.09 -32.01
C ILE A 473 -9.10 -26.66 -32.54
N VAL A 474 -8.34 -25.74 -32.01
CA VAL A 474 -8.28 -24.35 -32.44
C VAL A 474 -6.84 -23.99 -32.79
N ARG A 475 -6.61 -23.43 -33.97
CA ARG A 475 -5.33 -22.97 -34.48
C ARG A 475 -5.49 -21.57 -35.07
N ASP A 476 -4.62 -20.64 -34.68
CA ASP A 476 -4.65 -19.24 -35.14
C ASP A 476 -6.02 -18.55 -35.01
N GLY A 477 -6.80 -18.96 -33.99
CA GLY A 477 -8.12 -18.39 -33.71
C GLY A 477 -9.25 -19.02 -34.51
N GLU A 478 -9.01 -20.04 -35.32
CA GLU A 478 -10.00 -20.75 -36.10
C GLU A 478 -10.13 -22.22 -35.65
N ARG A 479 -11.36 -22.76 -35.64
CA ARG A 479 -11.61 -24.17 -35.38
C ARG A 479 -11.16 -25.00 -36.59
N VAL A 480 -10.30 -25.97 -36.31
CA VAL A 480 -9.78 -26.91 -37.34
C VAL A 480 -10.05 -28.35 -36.93
N THR A 481 -10.07 -29.24 -37.90
CA THR A 481 -10.27 -30.68 -37.63
C THR A 481 -8.98 -31.47 -37.56
N THR A 482 -7.86 -30.89 -38.03
CA THR A 482 -6.53 -31.52 -38.00
C THR A 482 -5.43 -30.51 -37.73
N ALA A 483 -4.30 -31.03 -37.21
CA ALA A 483 -3.07 -30.25 -37.03
C ALA A 483 -1.83 -31.15 -37.20
N ASP A 484 -0.78 -30.60 -37.81
CA ASP A 484 0.42 -31.34 -38.19
C ASP A 484 1.58 -31.13 -37.19
N ALA A 485 2.59 -31.98 -37.25
CA ALA A 485 3.80 -31.92 -36.48
C ALA A 485 4.49 -30.54 -36.58
N GLY A 486 4.91 -29.97 -35.46
CA GLY A 486 5.52 -28.65 -35.32
C GLY A 486 4.51 -27.51 -35.09
N GLU A 487 3.21 -27.73 -35.24
CA GLU A 487 2.21 -26.71 -35.01
C GLU A 487 1.90 -26.55 -33.51
N THR A 488 1.63 -25.31 -33.10
CA THR A 488 1.07 -25.01 -31.79
C THR A 488 -0.44 -24.91 -31.89
N ILE A 489 -1.15 -25.67 -31.08
CA ILE A 489 -2.60 -25.76 -31.09
C ILE A 489 -3.19 -25.52 -29.70
N HIS A 490 -4.45 -25.06 -29.71
CA HIS A 490 -5.31 -25.10 -28.54
C HIS A 490 -6.33 -26.24 -28.76
N PHE A 491 -6.58 -27.02 -27.74
CA PHE A 491 -7.54 -28.14 -27.88
C PHE A 491 -8.26 -28.40 -26.55
N ILE A 492 -9.42 -29.03 -26.66
CA ILE A 492 -10.27 -29.42 -25.54
C ILE A 492 -10.37 -30.93 -25.51
N LEU A 493 -10.35 -31.49 -24.31
CA LEU A 493 -10.60 -32.89 -24.03
C LEU A 493 -11.95 -33.04 -23.33
N ASP A 494 -12.68 -34.11 -23.60
CA ASP A 494 -13.93 -34.50 -22.93
C ASP A 494 -13.68 -34.71 -21.42
N GLN A 495 -12.54 -35.27 -21.08
CA GLN A 495 -12.05 -35.39 -19.71
C GLN A 495 -10.54 -35.20 -19.63
N THR A 496 -10.04 -34.60 -18.54
CA THR A 496 -8.64 -34.21 -18.43
C THR A 496 -8.08 -34.35 -17.02
N PRO A 497 -6.82 -34.84 -16.87
CA PRO A 497 -6.11 -34.80 -15.59
C PRO A 497 -5.37 -33.46 -15.39
N PHE A 498 -5.30 -32.60 -16.42
CA PHE A 498 -4.53 -31.35 -16.39
C PHE A 498 -5.26 -30.25 -15.62
N TYR A 499 -4.63 -29.75 -14.58
CA TYR A 499 -5.11 -28.57 -13.83
C TYR A 499 -4.92 -27.31 -14.66
N ALA A 500 -5.95 -26.51 -14.81
CA ALA A 500 -5.86 -25.20 -15.43
C ALA A 500 -5.38 -24.17 -14.40
N VAL A 501 -4.52 -23.22 -14.82
CA VAL A 501 -4.02 -22.16 -13.93
C VAL A 501 -5.16 -21.46 -13.21
N SER A 502 -5.14 -21.46 -11.89
CA SER A 502 -6.16 -20.84 -11.04
C SER A 502 -5.66 -20.71 -9.59
N GLY A 503 -6.16 -19.72 -8.83
CA GLY A 503 -5.90 -19.59 -7.40
C GLY A 503 -4.41 -19.50 -7.02
N GLY A 504 -3.57 -18.98 -7.93
CA GLY A 504 -2.12 -18.91 -7.71
C GLY A 504 -1.35 -20.20 -8.02
N GLN A 505 -2.02 -21.33 -8.27
CA GLN A 505 -1.37 -22.57 -8.72
C GLN A 505 -1.16 -22.53 -10.25
N VAL A 506 0.06 -22.85 -10.70
CA VAL A 506 0.37 -22.97 -12.13
C VAL A 506 -0.34 -24.17 -12.78
N ALA A 507 -0.51 -24.09 -14.10
CA ALA A 507 -1.06 -25.20 -14.88
C ALA A 507 -0.10 -26.40 -14.92
N ASP A 508 -0.67 -27.59 -15.11
CA ASP A 508 0.13 -28.78 -15.38
C ASP A 508 0.73 -28.78 -16.77
N LYS A 509 1.85 -29.43 -16.87
CA LYS A 509 2.50 -29.83 -18.12
C LYS A 509 2.45 -31.34 -18.29
N GLY A 510 2.62 -31.81 -19.50
CA GLY A 510 2.62 -33.24 -19.76
C GLY A 510 2.40 -33.55 -21.24
N THR A 511 1.89 -34.71 -21.54
CA THR A 511 1.69 -35.21 -22.93
C THR A 511 0.26 -35.67 -23.14
N VAL A 512 -0.21 -35.46 -24.36
CA VAL A 512 -1.46 -36.07 -24.90
C VAL A 512 -1.09 -36.83 -26.14
N SER A 513 -1.26 -38.14 -26.12
CA SER A 513 -0.72 -39.00 -27.19
C SER A 513 -1.57 -40.24 -27.50
N ASN A 514 -1.34 -40.78 -28.65
CA ASN A 514 -1.76 -42.12 -29.05
C ASN A 514 -0.69 -42.75 -29.95
N ALA A 515 -1.02 -43.87 -30.62
CA ALA A 515 -0.06 -44.54 -31.52
C ALA A 515 0.32 -43.71 -32.75
N GLN A 516 -0.37 -42.63 -33.08
CA GLN A 516 -0.25 -41.89 -34.34
C GLN A 516 0.36 -40.52 -34.16
N PHE A 517 0.21 -39.89 -32.99
CA PHE A 517 0.72 -38.55 -32.68
C PHE A 517 0.99 -38.33 -31.19
N GLU A 518 1.74 -37.29 -30.91
CA GLU A 518 2.01 -36.77 -29.54
C GLU A 518 1.95 -35.26 -29.53
N ILE A 519 1.28 -34.72 -28.53
CA ILE A 519 1.22 -33.26 -28.22
C ILE A 519 1.92 -33.05 -26.87
N GLN A 520 2.91 -32.16 -26.84
CA GLN A 520 3.49 -31.69 -25.61
C GLN A 520 2.66 -30.51 -25.07
N VAL A 521 1.95 -30.70 -23.96
CA VAL A 521 1.14 -29.67 -23.31
C VAL A 521 2.04 -28.72 -22.55
N THR A 522 1.93 -27.44 -22.84
CA THR A 522 2.74 -26.38 -22.23
C THR A 522 1.96 -25.49 -21.27
N GLU A 523 0.66 -25.32 -21.50
CA GLU A 523 -0.22 -24.47 -20.71
C GLU A 523 -1.66 -25.02 -20.71
N VAL A 524 -2.39 -24.78 -19.64
CA VAL A 524 -3.83 -25.07 -19.54
C VAL A 524 -4.52 -23.92 -18.83
N ILE A 525 -5.57 -23.38 -19.44
CA ILE A 525 -6.39 -22.30 -18.89
C ILE A 525 -7.87 -22.70 -18.89
N LYS A 526 -8.70 -21.97 -18.17
CA LYS A 526 -10.16 -22.08 -18.29
C LYS A 526 -10.65 -21.28 -19.50
N ALA A 527 -11.36 -21.94 -20.40
CA ALA A 527 -12.09 -21.30 -21.49
C ALA A 527 -13.30 -20.51 -20.93
N PRO A 528 -13.89 -19.56 -21.69
CA PRO A 528 -15.06 -18.78 -21.26
C PRO A 528 -16.25 -19.63 -20.78
N ASN A 529 -16.47 -20.77 -21.33
CA ASN A 529 -17.56 -21.72 -20.97
C ASN A 529 -17.12 -22.77 -19.93
N GLY A 530 -15.97 -22.56 -19.26
CA GLY A 530 -15.49 -23.39 -18.15
C GLY A 530 -14.69 -24.63 -18.54
N GLN A 531 -14.53 -24.94 -19.85
CA GLN A 531 -13.70 -26.04 -20.29
C GLN A 531 -12.22 -25.83 -19.97
N HIS A 532 -11.46 -26.93 -19.89
CA HIS A 532 -10.00 -26.87 -19.84
C HIS A 532 -9.46 -26.75 -21.28
N LEU A 533 -8.92 -25.56 -21.58
CA LEU A 533 -8.28 -25.30 -22.88
C LEU A 533 -6.78 -25.56 -22.74
N HIS A 534 -6.33 -26.63 -23.41
CA HIS A 534 -4.93 -27.03 -23.42
C HIS A 534 -4.22 -26.34 -24.58
N THR A 535 -3.04 -25.79 -24.33
CA THR A 535 -2.11 -25.30 -25.35
C THR A 535 -0.95 -26.28 -25.44
N GLY A 536 -0.65 -26.72 -26.64
CA GLY A 536 0.42 -27.70 -26.84
C GLY A 536 1.05 -27.63 -28.22
N VAL A 537 2.25 -28.20 -28.34
CA VAL A 537 2.99 -28.33 -29.60
C VAL A 537 2.92 -29.78 -30.05
N VAL A 538 2.50 -30.01 -31.27
CA VAL A 538 2.48 -31.33 -31.89
C VAL A 538 3.91 -31.79 -32.14
N GLN A 539 4.37 -32.81 -31.43
CA GLN A 539 5.74 -33.30 -31.52
C GLN A 539 5.97 -34.17 -32.76
N PHE A 540 5.01 -35.05 -33.07
CA PHE A 540 5.00 -35.86 -34.30
C PHE A 540 3.58 -36.24 -34.66
N GLY A 541 3.40 -36.67 -35.94
CA GLY A 541 2.13 -37.15 -36.49
C GLY A 541 1.14 -36.05 -36.83
N GLU A 542 -0.08 -36.47 -37.15
CA GLU A 542 -1.21 -35.59 -37.43
C GLU A 542 -2.29 -35.77 -36.34
N VAL A 543 -2.57 -34.72 -35.61
CA VAL A 543 -3.67 -34.66 -34.62
C VAL A 543 -5.00 -34.54 -35.35
N ARG A 544 -6.02 -35.27 -34.90
CA ARG A 544 -7.37 -35.17 -35.46
C ARG A 544 -8.44 -34.97 -34.40
N GLU A 545 -9.44 -34.19 -34.74
CA GLU A 545 -10.66 -34.05 -33.93
C GLU A 545 -11.30 -35.45 -33.77
N ALA A 546 -11.92 -35.68 -32.61
CA ALA A 546 -12.52 -36.93 -32.20
C ALA A 546 -11.52 -38.10 -31.98
N ALA A 547 -10.22 -37.88 -32.03
CA ALA A 547 -9.23 -38.93 -31.73
C ALA A 547 -9.26 -39.33 -30.26
N GLU A 548 -9.18 -40.63 -29.99
CA GLU A 548 -8.93 -41.18 -28.66
C GLU A 548 -7.44 -41.04 -28.33
N VAL A 549 -7.16 -40.58 -27.08
CA VAL A 549 -5.84 -40.28 -26.61
C VAL A 549 -5.66 -40.70 -25.16
N THR A 550 -4.42 -40.84 -24.75
CA THR A 550 -4.00 -40.87 -23.34
C THR A 550 -3.45 -39.51 -22.98
N ALA A 551 -4.07 -38.87 -22.01
CA ALA A 551 -3.64 -37.61 -21.44
C ALA A 551 -2.89 -37.88 -20.13
N MET A 552 -1.62 -37.49 -20.05
CA MET A 552 -0.74 -37.79 -18.92
C MET A 552 0.02 -36.54 -18.50
N ILE A 553 -0.12 -36.16 -17.22
CA ILE A 553 0.60 -35.02 -16.65
C ILE A 553 1.98 -35.43 -16.12
N ASP A 554 2.87 -34.45 -16.00
CA ASP A 554 4.14 -34.62 -15.29
C ASP A 554 3.86 -34.86 -13.79
N ARG A 555 3.93 -36.12 -13.41
CA ARG A 555 3.65 -36.58 -12.04
C ARG A 555 4.62 -36.00 -11.03
N GLN A 556 5.90 -35.83 -11.39
CA GLN A 556 6.89 -35.32 -10.49
C GLN A 556 6.64 -33.82 -10.19
N ALA A 557 6.40 -33.03 -11.24
CA ALA A 557 6.06 -31.62 -11.12
C ALA A 557 4.75 -31.42 -10.32
N ARG A 558 3.68 -32.17 -10.65
CA ARG A 558 2.40 -32.10 -9.93
C ARG A 558 2.56 -32.45 -8.44
N THR A 559 3.33 -33.47 -8.12
CA THR A 559 3.57 -33.85 -6.72
C THR A 559 4.30 -32.74 -5.94
N ALA A 560 5.27 -32.08 -6.58
CA ALA A 560 5.95 -30.94 -5.97
C ALA A 560 4.99 -29.74 -5.80
N ILE A 561 4.15 -29.45 -6.78
CA ILE A 561 3.10 -28.42 -6.70
C ILE A 561 2.14 -28.69 -5.55
N MET A 562 1.65 -29.93 -5.41
CA MET A 562 0.74 -30.31 -4.31
C MET A 562 1.39 -30.08 -2.93
N LYS A 563 2.68 -30.39 -2.77
CA LYS A 563 3.44 -30.13 -1.54
C LYS A 563 3.54 -28.64 -1.25
N ASN A 564 3.93 -27.85 -2.24
CA ASN A 564 4.04 -26.41 -2.12
C ASN A 564 2.67 -25.76 -1.84
N HIS A 565 1.61 -26.22 -2.46
CA HIS A 565 0.27 -25.67 -2.25
C HIS A 565 -0.25 -25.97 -0.83
N SER A 566 -0.12 -27.20 -0.37
CA SER A 566 -0.53 -27.57 0.99
C SER A 566 0.31 -26.84 2.05
N ALA A 567 1.61 -26.66 1.79
CA ALA A 567 2.48 -25.88 2.66
C ALA A 567 2.09 -24.39 2.69
N THR A 568 1.53 -23.84 1.61
CA THR A 568 1.03 -22.46 1.58
C THR A 568 -0.12 -22.25 2.57
N HIS A 569 -1.04 -23.21 2.70
CA HIS A 569 -2.12 -23.15 3.69
C HIS A 569 -1.58 -23.21 5.12
N LEU A 570 -0.63 -24.10 5.39
CA LEU A 570 0.02 -24.16 6.70
C LEU A 570 0.79 -22.87 7.01
N LEU A 571 1.50 -22.31 6.02
CA LEU A 571 2.20 -21.02 6.14
C LEU A 571 1.23 -19.88 6.47
N HIS A 572 0.09 -19.78 5.76
CA HIS A 572 -0.91 -18.75 6.03
C HIS A 572 -1.45 -18.83 7.46
N ALA A 573 -1.81 -20.03 7.91
CA ALA A 573 -2.27 -20.25 9.29
C ALA A 573 -1.18 -19.93 10.34
N ALA A 574 0.08 -20.31 10.08
CA ALA A 574 1.21 -20.00 10.96
C ALA A 574 1.47 -18.50 11.05
N LEU A 575 1.45 -17.80 9.92
CA LEU A 575 1.61 -16.34 9.89
C LEU A 575 0.51 -15.64 10.70
N LYS A 576 -0.74 -16.05 10.58
CA LYS A 576 -1.82 -15.52 11.42
C LYS A 576 -1.58 -15.74 12.90
N LYS A 577 -1.13 -16.92 13.30
CA LYS A 577 -0.84 -17.23 14.70
C LYS A 577 0.32 -16.43 15.28
N VAL A 578 1.35 -16.15 14.47
CA VAL A 578 2.55 -15.43 14.94
C VAL A 578 2.39 -13.92 14.83
N LEU A 579 1.81 -13.42 13.74
CA LEU A 579 1.73 -11.99 13.46
C LEU A 579 0.38 -11.37 13.80
N GLY A 580 -0.69 -12.19 13.83
CA GLY A 580 -2.06 -11.77 14.16
C GLY A 580 -3.05 -11.93 12.99
N ASP A 581 -4.34 -11.76 13.31
CA ASP A 581 -5.47 -12.01 12.40
C ASP A 581 -5.57 -11.07 11.19
N HIS A 582 -4.81 -9.97 11.19
CA HIS A 582 -4.72 -9.05 10.06
C HIS A 582 -3.99 -9.63 8.86
N VAL A 583 -3.28 -10.73 9.03
CA VAL A 583 -2.59 -11.42 7.92
C VAL A 583 -3.62 -12.04 6.99
N ASN A 584 -3.73 -11.46 5.79
CA ASN A 584 -4.57 -11.98 4.72
C ASN A 584 -3.73 -12.15 3.46
N GLN A 585 -4.09 -13.11 2.63
CA GLN A 585 -3.44 -13.30 1.35
C GLN A 585 -3.68 -12.09 0.44
N ALA A 586 -2.58 -11.50 -0.05
CA ALA A 586 -2.58 -10.46 -1.07
C ALA A 586 -2.21 -11.01 -2.45
N GLY A 587 -1.57 -12.16 -2.50
CA GLY A 587 -1.20 -12.88 -3.70
C GLY A 587 -0.55 -14.21 -3.40
N SER A 588 -0.59 -15.13 -4.36
CA SER A 588 0.05 -16.43 -4.25
C SER A 588 0.60 -16.89 -5.60
N LEU A 589 1.67 -17.63 -5.58
CA LEU A 589 2.21 -18.38 -6.71
C LEU A 589 2.73 -19.70 -6.19
N VAL A 590 2.22 -20.79 -6.76
CA VAL A 590 2.64 -22.15 -6.40
C VAL A 590 3.06 -22.87 -7.68
N ASP A 591 4.34 -23.20 -7.78
CA ASP A 591 4.92 -23.97 -8.86
C ASP A 591 5.67 -25.22 -8.33
N SER A 592 6.33 -25.97 -9.20
CA SER A 592 7.09 -27.18 -8.83
C SER A 592 8.35 -26.86 -8.02
N ASP A 593 8.91 -25.67 -8.18
CA ASP A 593 10.19 -25.32 -7.62
C ASP A 593 10.04 -24.67 -6.24
N ARG A 594 9.02 -23.82 -6.07
CA ARG A 594 8.79 -23.02 -4.87
C ARG A 594 7.32 -22.64 -4.70
N LEU A 595 7.04 -22.09 -3.53
CA LEU A 595 5.85 -21.29 -3.28
C LEU A 595 6.23 -19.83 -3.00
N ARG A 596 5.35 -18.90 -3.37
CA ARG A 596 5.43 -17.49 -3.03
C ARG A 596 4.10 -17.09 -2.43
N PHE A 597 4.16 -16.46 -1.27
CA PHE A 597 2.98 -15.99 -0.55
C PHE A 597 3.14 -14.52 -0.22
N ASP A 598 2.28 -13.68 -0.78
CA ASP A 598 2.19 -12.26 -0.52
C ASP A 598 1.06 -12.04 0.48
N PHE A 599 1.33 -11.32 1.57
CA PHE A 599 0.38 -11.15 2.66
C PHE A 599 0.42 -9.75 3.25
N SER A 600 -0.71 -9.33 3.84
CA SER A 600 -0.85 -8.03 4.50
C SER A 600 -0.07 -8.01 5.81
N HIS A 601 1.00 -7.20 5.86
CA HIS A 601 1.75 -6.91 7.09
C HIS A 601 2.61 -5.66 6.88
N ILE A 602 2.74 -4.83 7.91
CA ILE A 602 3.29 -3.48 7.82
C ILE A 602 4.81 -3.39 8.00
N ALA A 603 5.39 -4.32 8.72
CA ALA A 603 6.81 -4.32 9.08
C ALA A 603 7.55 -5.52 8.49
N PRO A 604 8.88 -5.46 8.28
CA PRO A 604 9.68 -6.65 8.05
C PRO A 604 9.53 -7.64 9.20
N MET A 605 9.43 -8.92 8.87
CA MET A 605 9.45 -9.96 9.90
C MET A 605 10.83 -10.03 10.55
N THR A 606 10.85 -10.21 11.85
CA THR A 606 12.09 -10.47 12.58
C THR A 606 12.60 -11.89 12.29
N ALA A 607 13.88 -12.11 12.48
CA ALA A 607 14.48 -13.45 12.31
C ALA A 607 13.83 -14.49 13.24
N GLU A 608 13.38 -14.06 14.42
CA GLU A 608 12.69 -14.94 15.38
C GLU A 608 11.29 -15.31 14.92
N GLU A 609 10.52 -14.34 14.39
CA GLU A 609 9.19 -14.60 13.81
C GLU A 609 9.27 -15.53 12.60
N ILE A 610 10.24 -15.31 11.69
CA ILE A 610 10.47 -16.20 10.55
C ILE A 610 10.76 -17.62 11.02
N LYS A 611 11.65 -17.76 12.02
CA LYS A 611 12.00 -19.05 12.59
C LYS A 611 10.81 -19.72 13.25
N GLN A 612 9.99 -18.96 13.99
CA GLN A 612 8.80 -19.48 14.67
C GLN A 612 7.75 -19.95 13.67
N VAL A 613 7.51 -19.19 12.60
CA VAL A 613 6.60 -19.60 11.52
C VAL A 613 7.10 -20.87 10.83
N GLU A 614 8.37 -20.92 10.47
CA GLU A 614 8.98 -22.08 9.82
C GLU A 614 8.91 -23.34 10.70
N GLN A 615 9.20 -23.19 11.99
CA GLN A 615 9.11 -24.28 12.95
C GLN A 615 7.68 -24.78 13.06
N MET A 616 6.71 -23.88 13.21
CA MET A 616 5.30 -24.22 13.34
C MET A 616 4.77 -24.97 12.13
N VAL A 617 5.12 -24.54 10.91
CA VAL A 617 4.74 -25.27 9.68
C VAL A 617 5.35 -26.68 9.66
N ASN A 618 6.62 -26.84 10.03
CA ASN A 618 7.25 -28.15 10.03
C ASN A 618 6.67 -29.06 11.15
N GLU A 619 6.29 -28.52 12.30
CA GLU A 619 5.61 -29.29 13.35
C GLU A 619 4.30 -29.88 12.82
N GLU A 620 3.49 -29.12 12.07
CA GLU A 620 2.25 -29.63 11.50
C GLU A 620 2.48 -30.63 10.33
N ILE A 621 3.61 -30.52 9.62
CA ILE A 621 4.05 -31.54 8.67
C ILE A 621 4.35 -32.84 9.41
N TRP A 622 5.10 -32.79 10.52
CA TRP A 622 5.49 -33.96 11.30
C TRP A 622 4.34 -34.56 12.12
N ASN A 623 3.32 -33.76 12.47
CA ASN A 623 2.08 -34.22 13.10
C ASN A 623 1.24 -35.12 12.18
N SER A 624 1.55 -35.18 10.87
CA SER A 624 0.92 -36.11 9.93
C SER A 624 -0.60 -35.96 9.88
N ILE A 625 -1.07 -34.75 9.69
CA ILE A 625 -2.51 -34.41 9.67
C ILE A 625 -3.11 -34.90 8.36
N PRO A 626 -4.22 -35.67 8.37
CA PRO A 626 -4.98 -35.97 7.16
C PRO A 626 -5.52 -34.68 6.53
N VAL A 627 -5.42 -34.57 5.21
CA VAL A 627 -6.01 -33.47 4.44
C VAL A 627 -7.35 -33.92 3.92
N ASP A 628 -8.43 -33.51 4.57
CA ASP A 628 -9.79 -33.83 4.17
C ASP A 628 -10.30 -32.76 3.19
N ILE A 629 -10.84 -33.23 2.07
CA ILE A 629 -11.30 -32.35 1.00
C ILE A 629 -12.74 -32.67 0.66
N GLN A 630 -13.63 -31.70 0.88
CA GLN A 630 -15.06 -31.88 0.69
C GLN A 630 -15.64 -30.72 -0.13
N GLU A 631 -16.64 -31.03 -0.94
CA GLU A 631 -17.50 -30.03 -1.56
C GLU A 631 -18.76 -29.85 -0.70
N MET A 632 -19.10 -28.60 -0.39
CA MET A 632 -20.25 -28.25 0.43
C MET A 632 -20.78 -26.86 0.07
N ASN A 633 -21.97 -26.53 0.59
CA ASN A 633 -22.48 -25.16 0.48
C ASN A 633 -21.57 -24.15 1.18
N ILE A 634 -21.44 -22.95 0.61
CA ILE A 634 -20.59 -21.88 1.16
C ILE A 634 -20.96 -21.51 2.59
N GLU A 635 -22.25 -21.53 2.93
CA GLU A 635 -22.71 -21.26 4.31
C GLU A 635 -22.27 -22.34 5.31
N ASP A 636 -22.30 -23.61 4.89
CA ASP A 636 -21.81 -24.74 5.71
C ASP A 636 -20.28 -24.65 5.90
N ALA A 637 -19.57 -24.23 4.83
CA ALA A 637 -18.13 -24.03 4.90
C ALA A 637 -17.75 -22.89 5.88
N LYS A 638 -18.46 -21.76 5.82
CA LYS A 638 -18.31 -20.66 6.77
C LYS A 638 -18.63 -21.08 8.20
N ALA A 639 -19.69 -21.85 8.39
CA ALA A 639 -20.07 -22.38 9.71
C ALA A 639 -19.00 -23.32 10.29
N LYS A 640 -18.25 -24.04 9.46
CA LYS A 640 -17.07 -24.83 9.87
C LYS A 640 -15.84 -23.96 10.16
N GLY A 641 -15.88 -22.66 9.92
CA GLY A 641 -14.76 -21.75 10.10
C GLY A 641 -13.79 -21.72 8.91
N ALA A 642 -14.21 -22.16 7.72
CA ALA A 642 -13.36 -22.11 6.54
C ALA A 642 -13.08 -20.66 6.13
N MET A 643 -11.80 -20.35 5.95
CA MET A 643 -11.37 -19.03 5.47
C MET A 643 -11.64 -18.91 3.98
N ALA A 644 -12.38 -17.86 3.59
CA ALA A 644 -12.52 -17.44 2.21
C ALA A 644 -11.45 -16.38 1.88
N LEU A 645 -10.82 -16.50 0.72
CA LEU A 645 -9.85 -15.49 0.26
C LEU A 645 -10.58 -14.21 -0.15
N PHE A 646 -10.06 -13.07 0.25
CA PHE A 646 -10.61 -11.78 -0.13
C PHE A 646 -10.53 -11.56 -1.64
N GLY A 647 -11.67 -11.21 -2.27
CA GLY A 647 -11.74 -10.85 -3.69
C GLY A 647 -11.96 -12.02 -4.67
N GLU A 648 -12.11 -13.25 -4.19
CA GLU A 648 -12.52 -14.37 -5.05
C GLU A 648 -14.06 -14.54 -5.06
N LYS A 649 -14.62 -14.76 -6.26
CA LYS A 649 -16.05 -15.07 -6.41
C LYS A 649 -16.25 -16.57 -6.24
N TYR A 650 -16.92 -16.96 -5.18
CA TYR A 650 -17.27 -18.35 -4.92
C TYR A 650 -18.70 -18.63 -5.39
N GLY A 651 -18.92 -19.83 -5.97
CA GLY A 651 -20.26 -20.31 -6.24
C GLY A 651 -20.95 -20.81 -4.97
N ASP A 652 -22.21 -21.25 -5.12
CA ASP A 652 -23.01 -21.81 -4.01
C ASP A 652 -22.35 -23.07 -3.41
N ILE A 653 -21.64 -23.84 -4.22
CA ILE A 653 -20.87 -25.01 -3.82
C ILE A 653 -19.39 -24.68 -3.89
N VAL A 654 -18.71 -24.89 -2.76
CA VAL A 654 -17.27 -24.61 -2.60
C VAL A 654 -16.51 -25.86 -2.16
N ARG A 655 -15.25 -25.92 -2.57
CA ARG A 655 -14.32 -26.98 -2.17
C ARG A 655 -13.55 -26.51 -0.94
N VAL A 656 -13.68 -27.23 0.16
CA VAL A 656 -13.03 -26.97 1.45
C VAL A 656 -11.83 -27.91 1.60
N VAL A 657 -10.67 -27.37 1.89
CA VAL A 657 -9.46 -28.11 2.25
C VAL A 657 -9.26 -27.98 3.75
N ASP A 658 -9.45 -29.08 4.44
CA ASP A 658 -9.48 -29.17 5.91
C ASP A 658 -8.22 -29.88 6.43
N MET A 659 -7.40 -29.15 7.17
CA MET A 659 -6.22 -29.63 7.89
C MET A 659 -6.34 -29.27 9.38
N GLN A 660 -7.53 -29.44 9.93
CA GLN A 660 -7.77 -29.12 11.35
C GLN A 660 -6.94 -29.97 12.32
N PRO A 661 -6.53 -29.39 13.44
CA PRO A 661 -7.01 -28.11 14.00
C PRO A 661 -6.24 -26.87 13.50
N PHE A 662 -5.37 -26.98 12.48
CA PHE A 662 -4.43 -25.92 12.15
C PHE A 662 -4.91 -24.97 11.06
N SER A 663 -5.43 -25.50 9.94
CA SER A 663 -5.93 -24.71 8.81
C SER A 663 -7.21 -25.32 8.23
N ILE A 664 -8.13 -24.45 7.81
CA ILE A 664 -9.30 -24.80 7.01
C ILE A 664 -9.60 -23.66 6.05
N GLU A 665 -9.55 -23.92 4.73
CA GLU A 665 -9.64 -22.89 3.69
C GLU A 665 -10.46 -23.33 2.50
N LEU A 666 -11.09 -22.35 1.81
CA LEU A 666 -11.72 -22.58 0.50
C LEU A 666 -10.63 -22.62 -0.57
N CYS A 667 -10.47 -23.74 -1.25
CA CYS A 667 -9.42 -23.87 -2.25
C CYS A 667 -9.76 -24.90 -3.35
N GLY A 668 -9.69 -24.45 -4.62
CA GLY A 668 -9.85 -25.30 -5.80
C GLY A 668 -8.56 -25.98 -6.30
N GLY A 669 -7.43 -25.78 -5.61
CA GLY A 669 -6.14 -26.33 -6.03
C GLY A 669 -5.92 -27.81 -5.71
N THR A 670 -4.76 -28.32 -6.08
CA THR A 670 -4.38 -29.73 -5.81
C THR A 670 -3.52 -29.81 -4.57
N HIS A 671 -3.80 -30.77 -3.69
CA HIS A 671 -3.19 -30.90 -2.39
C HIS A 671 -2.68 -32.33 -2.12
N VAL A 672 -1.77 -32.44 -1.17
CA VAL A 672 -1.37 -33.74 -0.60
C VAL A 672 -2.51 -34.34 0.19
N ARG A 673 -2.50 -35.65 0.42
CA ARG A 673 -3.52 -36.35 1.22
C ARG A 673 -3.20 -36.34 2.71
N ASN A 674 -1.94 -36.09 3.04
CA ASN A 674 -1.47 -35.98 4.42
C ASN A 674 -0.34 -34.95 4.48
N THR A 675 -0.29 -34.13 5.53
CA THR A 675 0.74 -33.08 5.66
C THR A 675 2.15 -33.65 5.68
N SER A 676 2.36 -34.88 6.15
CA SER A 676 3.68 -35.53 6.13
C SER A 676 4.25 -35.75 4.72
N GLU A 677 3.40 -35.80 3.69
CA GLU A 677 3.86 -35.92 2.30
C GLU A 677 4.62 -34.66 1.81
N ILE A 678 4.43 -33.51 2.47
CA ILE A 678 5.19 -32.29 2.18
C ILE A 678 6.68 -32.50 2.44
N GLY A 679 7.01 -33.25 3.51
CA GLY A 679 8.35 -33.64 3.90
C GLY A 679 9.04 -32.56 4.76
N LEU A 680 9.67 -31.59 4.13
CA LEU A 680 10.34 -30.48 4.79
C LEU A 680 9.89 -29.17 4.17
N PHE A 681 9.73 -28.13 5.01
CA PHE A 681 9.43 -26.77 4.61
C PHE A 681 10.56 -25.83 5.01
N LYS A 682 11.02 -24.95 4.10
CA LYS A 682 12.07 -23.98 4.38
C LYS A 682 11.74 -22.63 3.75
N ILE A 683 11.72 -21.58 4.55
CA ILE A 683 11.61 -20.19 4.06
C ILE A 683 12.96 -19.79 3.49
N THR A 684 12.97 -19.32 2.24
CA THR A 684 14.17 -18.89 1.52
C THR A 684 14.37 -17.38 1.54
N SER A 685 13.28 -16.60 1.54
CA SER A 685 13.34 -15.15 1.62
C SER A 685 12.09 -14.55 2.24
N GLU A 686 12.23 -13.37 2.85
CA GLU A 686 11.16 -12.48 3.28
C GLU A 686 11.50 -11.07 2.82
N SER A 687 10.56 -10.37 2.15
CA SER A 687 10.79 -9.05 1.58
C SER A 687 9.50 -8.23 1.47
N GLY A 688 9.63 -6.91 1.32
CA GLY A 688 8.48 -6.04 1.00
C GLY A 688 8.24 -5.97 -0.51
N THR A 689 6.98 -6.04 -0.94
CA THR A 689 6.59 -5.87 -2.34
C THR A 689 5.84 -4.58 -2.61
N GLY A 690 5.35 -3.95 -1.55
CA GLY A 690 4.61 -2.70 -1.58
C GLY A 690 4.29 -2.25 -0.16
N ALA A 691 3.65 -1.10 -0.03
CA ALA A 691 3.24 -0.61 1.28
C ALA A 691 2.21 -1.58 1.90
N GLY A 692 2.51 -2.06 3.10
CA GLY A 692 1.64 -2.98 3.83
C GLY A 692 1.57 -4.40 3.28
N VAL A 693 2.40 -4.78 2.30
CA VAL A 693 2.44 -6.15 1.75
C VAL A 693 3.85 -6.73 1.87
N ARG A 694 3.93 -7.88 2.51
CA ARG A 694 5.15 -8.66 2.65
C ARG A 694 5.07 -9.91 1.77
N ARG A 695 6.20 -10.39 1.34
CA ARG A 695 6.38 -11.59 0.51
C ARG A 695 7.25 -12.59 1.21
N ILE A 696 6.78 -13.82 1.31
CA ILE A 696 7.59 -14.98 1.67
C ILE A 696 7.75 -15.86 0.43
N GLU A 697 8.97 -16.30 0.18
CA GLU A 697 9.28 -17.41 -0.70
C GLU A 697 9.77 -18.59 0.13
N ALA A 698 9.29 -19.77 -0.22
CA ALA A 698 9.65 -20.99 0.47
C ALA A 698 9.70 -22.19 -0.48
N VAL A 699 10.37 -23.23 -0.04
CA VAL A 699 10.54 -24.49 -0.77
C VAL A 699 10.15 -25.67 0.12
N THR A 700 9.71 -26.78 -0.51
CA THR A 700 9.30 -27.98 0.20
C THR A 700 10.02 -29.23 -0.28
N GLY A 701 9.95 -30.30 0.50
CA GLY A 701 10.38 -31.65 0.14
C GLY A 701 11.82 -31.69 -0.38
N GLN A 702 11.99 -32.19 -1.60
CA GLN A 702 13.31 -32.34 -2.23
C GLN A 702 14.01 -30.98 -2.42
N ASN A 703 13.28 -29.93 -2.83
CA ASN A 703 13.87 -28.61 -3.04
C ASN A 703 14.34 -27.98 -1.73
N ALA A 704 13.63 -28.20 -0.63
CA ALA A 704 14.07 -27.78 0.70
C ALA A 704 15.34 -28.52 1.15
N PHE A 705 15.43 -29.82 0.86
CA PHE A 705 16.63 -30.59 1.14
C PHE A 705 17.83 -30.08 0.33
N LEU A 706 17.68 -29.91 -0.99
CA LEU A 706 18.75 -29.39 -1.86
C LEU A 706 19.19 -27.98 -1.45
N TYR A 707 18.25 -27.14 -1.02
CA TYR A 707 18.56 -25.82 -0.51
C TYR A 707 19.47 -25.88 0.74
N LEU A 708 19.17 -26.76 1.67
CA LEU A 708 19.99 -26.93 2.87
C LEU A 708 21.34 -27.58 2.55
N GLU A 709 21.40 -28.57 1.66
CA GLU A 709 22.68 -29.15 1.20
C GLU A 709 23.59 -28.08 0.59
N HIS A 710 23.04 -27.21 -0.27
CA HIS A 710 23.80 -26.11 -0.85
C HIS A 710 24.44 -25.20 0.22
N TYR A 711 23.70 -24.84 1.26
CA TYR A 711 24.25 -24.06 2.37
C TYR A 711 25.29 -24.82 3.17
N LEU A 712 25.11 -26.13 3.38
CA LEU A 712 26.06 -26.97 4.06
C LEU A 712 27.39 -27.08 3.26
N ASP A 713 27.28 -27.20 1.95
CA ASP A 713 28.48 -27.23 1.06
C ASP A 713 29.21 -25.91 1.08
N GLN A 714 28.51 -24.78 1.03
CA GLN A 714 29.13 -23.46 1.18
C GLN A 714 29.79 -23.29 2.53
N PHE A 715 29.15 -23.73 3.61
CA PHE A 715 29.72 -23.70 4.94
C PHE A 715 31.00 -24.55 5.02
N ASN A 716 30.98 -25.75 4.44
CA ASN A 716 32.15 -26.64 4.38
C ASN A 716 33.29 -26.02 3.58
N ALA A 717 32.97 -25.32 2.47
CA ALA A 717 33.96 -24.59 1.67
C ALA A 717 34.60 -23.45 2.50
N VAL A 718 33.80 -22.65 3.21
CA VAL A 718 34.31 -21.62 4.13
C VAL A 718 35.20 -22.25 5.22
N LYS A 719 34.72 -23.32 5.82
CA LYS A 719 35.51 -24.09 6.85
C LYS A 719 36.87 -24.52 6.36
N GLN A 720 36.93 -25.01 5.10
CA GLN A 720 38.20 -25.38 4.47
C GLN A 720 39.09 -24.16 4.22
N GLN A 721 38.55 -23.06 3.69
CA GLN A 721 39.33 -21.84 3.42
C GLN A 721 39.93 -21.25 4.69
N VAL A 722 39.15 -21.16 5.77
CA VAL A 722 39.67 -20.65 7.05
C VAL A 722 40.51 -21.68 7.81
N LYS A 723 40.65 -22.90 7.28
CA LYS A 723 41.42 -24.03 7.87
C LYS A 723 40.93 -24.39 9.27
N ALA A 724 39.59 -24.35 9.48
CA ALA A 724 39.01 -24.77 10.74
C ALA A 724 38.90 -26.31 10.82
N LYS A 725 39.25 -26.87 11.97
CA LYS A 725 39.23 -28.34 12.17
C LYS A 725 37.82 -28.84 12.59
N SER A 726 37.00 -27.98 13.13
CA SER A 726 35.62 -28.26 13.50
C SER A 726 34.71 -27.07 13.15
N ASP A 727 33.42 -27.30 13.11
CA ASP A 727 32.43 -26.28 12.80
C ASP A 727 32.47 -25.12 13.80
N ALA A 728 32.62 -25.44 15.09
CA ALA A 728 32.78 -24.46 16.17
C ALA A 728 33.97 -23.51 16.00
N GLN A 729 35.02 -23.96 15.30
CA GLN A 729 36.20 -23.14 15.06
C GLN A 729 36.06 -22.18 13.86
N VAL A 730 35.02 -22.30 13.05
CA VAL A 730 34.87 -21.46 11.86
C VAL A 730 34.73 -20.00 12.26
N ILE A 731 33.87 -19.72 13.23
CA ILE A 731 33.64 -18.34 13.71
C ILE A 731 34.92 -17.78 14.31
N GLU A 732 35.57 -18.51 15.19
CA GLU A 732 36.83 -18.11 15.83
C GLU A 732 37.91 -17.78 14.77
N LYS A 733 38.02 -18.59 13.72
CA LYS A 733 38.97 -18.38 12.63
C LYS A 733 38.63 -17.13 11.79
N VAL A 734 37.37 -16.88 11.53
CA VAL A 734 36.94 -15.66 10.82
C VAL A 734 37.22 -14.41 11.67
N GLU A 735 36.92 -14.44 12.94
CA GLU A 735 37.25 -13.35 13.88
C GLU A 735 38.77 -13.10 13.95
N GLN A 736 39.57 -14.19 13.99
CA GLN A 736 41.01 -14.07 13.94
C GLN A 736 41.50 -13.42 12.63
N LEU A 737 40.92 -13.77 11.49
CA LEU A 737 41.27 -13.16 10.21
C LEU A 737 40.93 -11.66 10.19
N GLN A 738 39.76 -11.26 10.69
CA GLN A 738 39.36 -9.86 10.80
C GLN A 738 40.28 -9.07 11.74
N TYR A 739 40.64 -9.67 12.87
CA TYR A 739 41.60 -9.08 13.80
C TYR A 739 42.99 -8.89 13.16
N ASN A 740 43.49 -9.93 12.45
CA ASN A 740 44.78 -9.87 11.76
C ASN A 740 44.74 -8.80 10.65
N GLU A 741 43.67 -8.70 9.87
CA GLU A 741 43.53 -7.68 8.86
C GLU A 741 43.60 -6.27 9.45
N LYS A 742 42.85 -6.03 10.53
CA LYS A 742 42.88 -4.73 11.25
C LYS A 742 44.29 -4.40 11.76
N THR A 743 44.96 -5.40 12.36
CA THR A 743 46.27 -5.23 12.91
C THR A 743 47.32 -4.98 11.80
N LEU A 744 47.18 -5.67 10.65
CA LEU A 744 48.07 -5.46 9.50
C LEU A 744 47.89 -4.07 8.90
N LYS A 745 46.64 -3.58 8.76
CA LYS A 745 46.35 -2.20 8.31
C LYS A 745 47.03 -1.18 9.20
N GLN A 746 46.88 -1.32 10.51
CA GLN A 746 47.53 -0.44 11.49
C GLN A 746 49.06 -0.50 11.40
N THR A 747 49.60 -1.72 11.28
CA THR A 747 51.07 -1.91 11.13
C THR A 747 51.62 -1.26 9.85
N ILE A 748 50.86 -1.33 8.75
CA ILE A 748 51.21 -0.66 7.47
C ILE A 748 51.22 0.85 7.66
N GLU A 749 50.19 1.41 8.32
CA GLU A 749 50.12 2.85 8.59
C GLU A 749 51.31 3.29 9.48
N ASP A 750 51.62 2.55 10.56
CA ASP A 750 52.71 2.89 11.47
C ASP A 750 54.07 2.79 10.78
N LYS A 751 54.25 1.76 9.96
CA LYS A 751 55.49 1.63 9.16
C LYS A 751 55.62 2.69 8.08
N SER A 752 54.48 3.06 7.44
CA SER A 752 54.48 4.18 6.47
C SER A 752 54.84 5.50 7.12
N LYS A 753 54.28 5.77 8.34
CA LYS A 753 54.68 6.96 9.13
C LYS A 753 56.16 6.94 9.52
N ALA A 754 56.66 5.81 10.03
CA ALA A 754 58.07 5.67 10.39
C ALA A 754 59.01 5.82 9.16
N LEU A 755 58.62 5.26 8.00
CA LEU A 755 59.38 5.43 6.75
C LEU A 755 59.42 6.88 6.30
N ASN A 756 58.29 7.59 6.42
CA ASN A 756 58.22 9.01 6.11
C ASN A 756 59.05 9.84 7.08
N GLU A 757 59.08 9.50 8.37
CA GLU A 757 59.96 10.17 9.36
C GLU A 757 61.44 9.96 9.08
N LEU A 758 61.85 8.75 8.67
CA LEU A 758 63.22 8.45 8.26
C LEU A 758 63.60 9.18 6.98
N LYS A 759 62.74 9.20 5.97
CA LYS A 759 62.98 9.99 4.74
C LYS A 759 63.11 11.48 5.06
N MET A 760 62.34 12.00 6.03
CA MET A 760 62.33 13.38 6.48
C MET A 760 63.60 13.75 7.30
N GLY A 761 64.19 12.84 8.06
CA GLY A 761 65.44 13.09 8.78
C GLY A 761 66.61 13.41 7.83
N ASN A 762 66.69 12.73 6.70
CA ASN A 762 67.66 12.98 5.63
C ASN A 762 67.45 14.27 4.87
N ILE A 763 66.23 14.86 4.93
CA ILE A 763 65.86 16.05 4.14
C ILE A 763 66.39 17.33 4.79
N LYS A 764 66.46 17.40 6.11
CA LYS A 764 67.09 18.54 6.81
C LYS A 764 68.55 18.76 6.40
N ASP A 765 69.25 17.70 6.13
CA ASP A 765 70.65 17.73 5.68
C ASP A 765 70.82 18.15 4.21
N GLN A 766 69.72 18.25 3.44
CA GLN A 766 69.69 18.71 2.06
C GLN A 766 69.32 20.20 1.91
N VAL A 767 69.02 20.86 3.04
CA VAL A 767 68.81 22.33 3.02
C VAL A 767 70.15 23.03 2.81
N GLU A 768 70.24 23.82 1.73
CA GLU A 768 71.43 24.62 1.43
C GLU A 768 71.16 26.12 1.65
N THR A 769 72.20 26.85 1.91
CA THR A 769 72.13 28.33 1.93
C THR A 769 72.57 28.87 0.58
N ILE A 770 71.66 29.59 -0.12
CA ILE A 770 71.92 30.20 -1.45
C ILE A 770 71.54 31.70 -1.32
N ASN A 771 72.46 32.61 -1.58
CA ASN A 771 72.32 34.08 -1.47
C ASN A 771 71.62 34.51 -0.11
N ASP A 772 72.14 33.99 0.99
CA ASP A 772 71.60 34.19 2.34
C ASP A 772 70.19 33.65 2.57
N MET A 773 69.64 32.87 1.69
CA MET A 773 68.37 32.24 1.77
C MET A 773 68.52 30.69 2.03
N SER A 774 67.74 30.17 2.94
CA SER A 774 67.66 28.72 3.17
C SER A 774 66.78 28.11 2.08
N VAL A 775 67.30 27.11 1.35
CA VAL A 775 66.63 26.54 0.18
C VAL A 775 66.70 24.99 0.20
N LEU A 776 65.55 24.36 0.11
CA LEU A 776 65.42 22.94 -0.14
C LEU A 776 64.91 22.71 -1.55
N ILE A 777 65.68 21.98 -2.35
CA ILE A 777 65.30 21.57 -3.75
C ILE A 777 65.54 20.07 -3.83
N THR A 778 64.45 19.29 -3.92
CA THR A 778 64.56 17.84 -3.90
C THR A 778 63.44 17.16 -4.68
N GLU A 779 63.73 15.96 -5.14
CA GLU A 779 62.75 15.02 -5.63
C GLU A 779 62.13 14.26 -4.49
N VAL A 780 60.81 14.04 -4.54
CA VAL A 780 60.03 13.26 -3.56
C VAL A 780 59.21 12.21 -4.28
N GLU A 781 59.03 11.08 -3.66
CA GLU A 781 58.14 10.02 -4.17
C GLU A 781 56.74 10.21 -3.57
N VAL A 782 55.75 10.48 -4.41
CA VAL A 782 54.35 10.58 -4.01
C VAL A 782 53.43 9.96 -5.05
N ASP A 783 52.32 9.35 -4.59
CA ASP A 783 51.39 8.60 -5.43
C ASP A 783 50.47 9.49 -6.27
N ASN A 784 50.25 10.73 -5.85
CA ASN A 784 49.30 11.65 -6.53
C ASN A 784 49.56 13.12 -6.14
N ALA A 785 48.94 14.05 -6.89
CA ALA A 785 49.04 15.48 -6.67
C ALA A 785 48.55 15.95 -5.30
N LYS A 786 47.63 15.21 -4.65
CA LYS A 786 47.16 15.52 -3.29
C LYS A 786 48.24 15.18 -2.26
N ALA A 787 48.88 14.03 -2.39
CA ALA A 787 50.01 13.66 -1.57
C ALA A 787 51.18 14.65 -1.68
N MET A 788 51.44 15.16 -2.89
CA MET A 788 52.45 16.21 -3.12
C MET A 788 52.21 17.48 -2.32
N ARG A 789 50.94 17.90 -2.21
CA ARG A 789 50.53 19.07 -1.38
C ARG A 789 50.72 18.79 0.11
N THR A 790 50.31 17.62 0.54
CA THR A 790 50.48 17.22 1.97
C THR A 790 51.96 17.19 2.34
N THR A 791 52.80 16.63 1.48
CA THR A 791 54.27 16.63 1.66
C THR A 791 54.84 18.05 1.71
N MET A 792 54.38 18.97 0.85
CA MET A 792 54.77 20.39 0.89
C MET A 792 54.37 21.04 2.22
N ASP A 793 53.12 20.83 2.69
CA ASP A 793 52.64 21.39 3.95
C ASP A 793 53.44 20.87 5.16
N ASP A 794 53.82 19.58 5.14
CA ASP A 794 54.66 18.99 6.17
C ASP A 794 56.08 19.59 6.14
N PHE A 795 56.64 19.85 4.99
CA PHE A 795 57.95 20.51 4.87
C PHE A 795 57.92 21.97 5.30
N LYS A 796 56.89 22.70 4.94
CA LYS A 796 56.64 24.06 5.39
C LYS A 796 56.54 24.17 6.89
N SER A 797 55.90 23.25 7.55
CA SER A 797 55.74 23.24 9.01
C SER A 797 57.10 23.10 9.75
N LYS A 798 58.04 22.39 9.14
CA LYS A 798 59.37 22.03 9.69
C LYS A 798 60.52 22.92 9.21
N LEU A 799 60.36 23.58 8.09
CA LEU A 799 61.31 24.45 7.42
C LEU A 799 60.73 25.85 7.15
N GLN A 800 60.21 26.50 8.19
CA GLN A 800 59.35 27.68 8.13
C GLN A 800 59.98 28.86 7.35
N ASP A 801 61.33 29.02 7.40
CA ASP A 801 62.07 30.10 6.77
C ASP A 801 62.73 29.70 5.46
N SER A 802 62.41 28.54 4.90
CA SER A 802 63.09 28.03 3.73
C SER A 802 62.26 28.14 2.46
N ILE A 803 62.89 28.41 1.33
CA ILE A 803 62.30 28.18 0.00
C ILE A 803 62.31 26.69 -0.25
N ILE A 804 61.16 26.13 -0.59
CA ILE A 804 61.01 24.69 -0.82
C ILE A 804 60.53 24.45 -2.26
N VAL A 805 61.28 23.67 -3.02
CA VAL A 805 60.90 23.22 -4.37
C VAL A 805 60.94 21.68 -4.41
N LEU A 806 59.78 21.13 -4.70
CA LEU A 806 59.62 19.68 -4.80
C LEU A 806 59.20 19.28 -6.21
N ALA A 807 59.79 18.19 -6.70
CA ALA A 807 59.36 17.53 -7.93
C ALA A 807 59.11 16.04 -7.65
N SER A 808 58.21 15.44 -8.40
CA SER A 808 57.91 14.00 -8.32
C SER A 808 57.45 13.46 -9.68
N ASP A 809 57.82 12.25 -9.99
CA ASP A 809 57.15 11.45 -11.01
C ASP A 809 55.88 10.82 -10.42
N VAL A 810 54.73 11.18 -10.96
CA VAL A 810 53.44 10.67 -10.57
C VAL A 810 52.84 9.90 -11.76
N GLY A 811 53.12 8.61 -11.83
CA GLY A 811 52.56 7.75 -12.89
C GLY A 811 52.98 8.16 -14.31
N GLY A 812 54.23 8.56 -14.50
CA GLY A 812 54.81 8.99 -15.82
C GLY A 812 54.55 10.44 -16.16
N LYS A 813 54.05 11.25 -15.18
CA LYS A 813 53.88 12.71 -15.34
C LYS A 813 54.60 13.45 -14.21
N VAL A 814 55.25 14.52 -14.53
CA VAL A 814 55.92 15.34 -13.52
C VAL A 814 54.93 16.20 -12.76
N SER A 815 55.00 16.18 -11.46
CA SER A 815 54.31 17.10 -10.56
C SER A 815 55.35 18.02 -9.89
N LEU A 816 55.13 19.35 -9.97
CA LEU A 816 56.03 20.36 -9.42
C LEU A 816 55.25 21.19 -8.39
N ILE A 817 55.91 21.53 -7.29
CA ILE A 817 55.36 22.46 -6.31
C ILE A 817 56.49 23.28 -5.66
N ALA A 818 56.26 24.59 -5.52
CA ALA A 818 57.20 25.46 -4.84
C ALA A 818 56.49 26.29 -3.78
N SER A 819 57.19 26.52 -2.69
CA SER A 819 56.74 27.43 -1.61
C SER A 819 57.89 28.37 -1.24
N VAL A 820 57.52 29.64 -1.05
CA VAL A 820 58.46 30.73 -0.64
C VAL A 820 57.92 31.43 0.61
N PRO A 821 58.68 31.57 1.67
CA PRO A 821 58.25 32.32 2.84
C PRO A 821 57.87 33.75 2.48
N LYS A 822 56.85 34.28 3.13
CA LYS A 822 56.32 35.64 2.85
C LYS A 822 57.43 36.72 2.96
N ALA A 823 58.33 36.58 3.87
CA ALA A 823 59.49 37.50 4.02
C ALA A 823 60.45 37.52 2.83
N LEU A 824 60.41 36.47 1.99
CA LEU A 824 61.34 36.34 0.83
C LEU A 824 60.60 36.57 -0.50
N THR A 825 59.27 36.79 -0.52
CA THR A 825 58.48 36.92 -1.75
C THR A 825 58.84 38.15 -2.59
N ASP A 826 59.45 39.17 -2.04
CA ASP A 826 59.96 40.35 -2.76
C ASP A 826 61.27 40.03 -3.53
N ARG A 827 62.03 39.04 -3.08
CA ARG A 827 63.29 38.58 -3.73
C ARG A 827 63.06 37.41 -4.70
N VAL A 828 62.23 36.45 -4.28
CA VAL A 828 61.96 35.22 -5.02
C VAL A 828 60.44 34.92 -4.92
N LYS A 829 59.80 34.67 -6.08
CA LYS A 829 58.36 34.31 -6.11
C LYS A 829 58.22 32.85 -6.51
N ALA A 830 57.41 32.09 -5.80
CA ALA A 830 57.10 30.69 -6.10
C ALA A 830 56.52 30.52 -7.50
N GLY A 831 55.72 31.46 -7.97
CA GLY A 831 55.16 31.47 -9.32
C GLY A 831 56.25 31.56 -10.40
N ASP A 832 57.29 32.34 -10.20
CA ASP A 832 58.43 32.48 -11.13
C ASP A 832 59.29 31.24 -11.10
N LEU A 833 59.54 30.60 -9.92
CA LEU A 833 60.24 29.34 -9.81
C LEU A 833 59.58 28.24 -10.64
N ILE A 834 58.29 28.04 -10.49
CA ILE A 834 57.55 27.01 -11.22
C ILE A 834 57.41 27.38 -12.72
N LYS A 835 57.24 28.67 -13.07
CA LYS A 835 57.14 29.13 -14.48
C LYS A 835 58.44 28.86 -15.25
N ASN A 836 59.56 28.99 -14.59
CA ASN A 836 60.89 28.73 -15.19
C ASN A 836 61.24 27.26 -15.19
N MET A 837 60.81 26.48 -14.18
CA MET A 837 61.12 25.07 -14.04
C MET A 837 60.24 24.16 -14.93
N ALA A 838 58.95 24.45 -15.08
CA ALA A 838 58.02 23.59 -15.78
C ALA A 838 58.33 23.36 -17.25
N PRO A 839 58.85 24.34 -18.02
CA PRO A 839 59.29 24.09 -19.43
C PRO A 839 60.41 23.05 -19.57
N VAL A 840 61.28 22.90 -18.56
CA VAL A 840 62.38 21.94 -18.59
C VAL A 840 61.86 20.50 -18.57
N VAL A 841 60.71 20.26 -17.92
CA VAL A 841 60.05 18.96 -17.87
C VAL A 841 58.89 18.82 -18.89
N GLY A 842 58.91 19.65 -19.94
CA GLY A 842 57.90 19.58 -21.00
C GLY A 842 56.48 19.98 -20.55
N GLY A 843 56.38 20.99 -19.68
CA GLY A 843 55.09 21.39 -19.10
C GLY A 843 54.90 22.87 -18.88
N LYS A 844 53.91 23.19 -18.07
CA LYS A 844 53.51 24.56 -17.66
C LYS A 844 53.20 24.61 -16.19
N GLY A 845 53.31 25.79 -15.59
CA GLY A 845 52.92 26.00 -14.22
C GLY A 845 52.96 27.46 -13.82
N GLY A 846 52.60 27.77 -12.61
CA GLY A 846 52.58 29.08 -12.02
C GLY A 846 51.76 29.10 -10.73
N GLY A 847 51.56 30.26 -10.17
CA GLY A 847 50.82 30.42 -8.91
C GLY A 847 51.07 31.77 -8.25
N ARG A 848 50.72 31.80 -6.98
CA ARG A 848 50.95 33.00 -6.16
C ARG A 848 52.43 33.21 -5.79
N PRO A 849 52.84 34.39 -5.31
CA PRO A 849 54.20 34.61 -4.91
C PRO A 849 54.69 33.67 -3.79
N ASP A 850 53.80 33.27 -2.89
CA ASP A 850 54.08 32.40 -1.74
C ASP A 850 53.98 30.90 -2.02
N MET A 851 53.21 30.53 -3.07
CA MET A 851 52.98 29.12 -3.44
C MET A 851 52.60 28.94 -4.92
N ALA A 852 53.22 28.00 -5.61
CA ALA A 852 52.94 27.72 -6.98
C ALA A 852 53.02 26.23 -7.30
N GLN A 853 52.35 25.81 -8.34
CA GLN A 853 52.33 24.44 -8.83
C GLN A 853 52.45 24.36 -10.33
N GLY A 854 52.97 23.28 -10.80
CA GLY A 854 53.12 23.01 -12.21
C GLY A 854 53.23 21.51 -12.47
N GLY A 855 53.36 21.16 -13.76
CA GLY A 855 53.57 19.77 -14.14
C GLY A 855 54.14 19.68 -15.52
N GLY A 856 54.59 18.49 -15.90
CA GLY A 856 55.19 18.19 -17.20
C GLY A 856 54.98 16.75 -17.62
N THR A 857 55.47 16.42 -18.79
CA THR A 857 55.33 15.08 -19.39
C THR A 857 56.64 14.33 -19.52
N GLU A 858 57.78 14.92 -19.05
CA GLU A 858 59.14 14.39 -19.22
C GLU A 858 59.76 14.10 -17.84
N PRO A 859 59.39 12.98 -17.14
CA PRO A 859 59.89 12.66 -15.81
C PRO A 859 61.42 12.46 -15.77
N ASP A 860 62.02 11.94 -16.83
CA ASP A 860 63.48 11.76 -16.93
C ASP A 860 64.28 13.08 -16.78
N LYS A 861 63.63 14.23 -16.94
CA LYS A 861 64.22 15.55 -16.81
C LYS A 861 64.01 16.23 -15.45
N ILE A 862 63.45 15.52 -14.46
CA ILE A 862 63.25 16.10 -13.14
C ILE A 862 64.55 16.56 -12.51
N THR A 863 65.62 15.77 -12.58
CA THR A 863 66.95 16.12 -12.06
C THR A 863 67.52 17.37 -12.74
N GLU A 864 67.33 17.48 -14.07
CA GLU A 864 67.73 18.65 -14.81
C GLU A 864 66.98 19.90 -14.40
N ALA A 865 65.69 19.78 -14.21
CA ALA A 865 64.82 20.87 -13.76
C ALA A 865 65.16 21.34 -12.34
N LEU A 866 65.46 20.44 -11.45
CA LEU A 866 65.88 20.75 -10.07
C LEU A 866 67.22 21.49 -10.08
N GLN A 867 68.12 21.04 -10.90
CA GLN A 867 69.42 21.72 -11.04
C GLN A 867 69.31 23.08 -11.74
N PHE A 868 68.41 23.19 -12.70
CA PHE A 868 68.13 24.47 -13.39
C PHE A 868 67.59 25.48 -12.41
N ILE A 869 66.58 25.11 -11.58
CA ILE A 869 65.98 26.05 -10.63
C ILE A 869 66.94 26.43 -9.52
N LYS A 870 67.86 25.56 -9.14
CA LYS A 870 68.97 25.84 -8.20
C LYS A 870 69.87 26.93 -8.76
N ASN A 871 70.23 26.80 -10.01
CA ASN A 871 71.07 27.83 -10.67
C ASN A 871 70.35 29.17 -10.86
N TYR A 872 69.02 29.08 -11.15
CA TYR A 872 68.21 30.27 -11.28
C TYR A 872 68.12 31.05 -9.95
N ILE A 873 67.94 30.35 -8.81
CA ILE A 873 67.93 31.01 -7.50
C ILE A 873 69.27 31.62 -7.20
N LYS A 874 70.38 30.98 -7.59
CA LYS A 874 71.78 31.55 -7.47
C LYS A 874 71.95 32.81 -8.29
N SER A 875 71.27 32.98 -9.39
CA SER A 875 71.41 34.17 -10.28
C SER A 875 70.53 35.38 -9.78
N LEU A 876 69.64 35.14 -8.82
CA LEU A 876 68.86 36.21 -8.25
C LEU A 876 69.68 36.86 -7.12
N SER A 877 70.32 37.95 -7.47
CA SER A 877 71.15 38.70 -6.52
C SER A 877 70.35 39.56 -5.56
#